data_a41bdd9009a173dcac3dcf6e5d2fc6d5
#
_entry.id   a41bdd9009a173dcac3dcf6e5d2fc6d5
#
_cell.length_a   1.000
_cell.length_b   1.000
_cell.length_c   1.000
_cell.angle_alpha   90.00
_cell.angle_beta   90.00
_cell.angle_gamma   90.00
#
_symmetry.space_group_name_H-M   'P 1'
#
loop_
_entity.id
_entity.type
_entity.pdbx_description
1 polymer ?
#
loop_
_entity_poly.entity_id
_entity_poly.type
_entity_poly.pdbx_seq_one_letter_code
_entity_poly.pdbx_strand_id
1 'polypeptide(L)'
;MKIFCSRANPTTGSVEWLEEDEHYDFHQEIARSSYADMLHDKDRNVKYYQGIRAAVSRVKDRGQKALVLDIGTGTGLLSMMAVTAGADFCYAIEVFKPMADAAVKIVEKNGFSDKIKVINKHSTEVTVGPEGDMPCRANILVTELFDTELIGEGALPSYEHAHRHLVEENCEAVPHRATVYAQLVESRRMWSWNKLFPIRVQTSLGEQVIVPPVDLESCPGAPSVCDIQLNQVSPADFTVLSDVLPMFSIDFSKQVSSSAACHSRQFEPWTSGRAQVVLSWWDIEMDPEGKIKCTMAPFWAHSDPEEMQWRDHWMQCVYFLPQEEPVVQGSALFLVAHHDDYCVWYSLQRTSPEKNERVHQMRPVCDCQAHLLWNRPRFGEINDQDRTDRYVQALRTIFKANHLEDKINIIEKRPELLTNEDLQGRKVSLLLGEPFFTTSLLPWHNLYFWYVRTAVDQHLGPGAVVIPQAASLHAVVVEFRVGHPGDVAEKSRGGGFAGNSKMRLLFLLPHFPVSWRAGVDGAAPSSQDLWRIRSPCGDCEGFDVHIMDDMIKHALDFRESREAEPHPLWEYPCRSLSEPWQILTFDFQQPVPLQPLCAEGTVELRRPGRSHAAVLWMEYHLTPECALSTGLLEPADPEGGCCWNPHCKQAVYFFSPAPDPRAPLGGPRTVSYAVEFHPDTGDIAMEFRCLASVLHQLVACQDLRLDTRQLSQSSS
;
A
#
# COMPACT_ATOMS: atom_id res chain seq x y z
N MET A 1 -13.03 29.57 -4.80
CA MET A 1 -12.83 29.88 -6.26
C MET A 1 -12.87 28.54 -6.97
N LYS A 2 -13.25 28.49 -8.23
CA LYS A 2 -13.21 27.22 -8.99
C LYS A 2 -12.00 27.22 -9.89
N ILE A 3 -11.30 26.10 -9.97
CA ILE A 3 -10.14 25.87 -10.85
C ILE A 3 -10.52 24.87 -11.93
N PHE A 4 -9.86 24.95 -13.09
CA PHE A 4 -10.03 24.01 -14.18
C PHE A 4 -8.80 23.14 -14.28
N CYS A 5 -8.97 21.83 -14.10
CA CYS A 5 -7.92 20.83 -14.24
C CYS A 5 -8.15 20.00 -15.48
N SER A 6 -7.09 19.76 -16.26
CA SER A 6 -7.15 18.77 -17.34
C SER A 6 -6.73 17.41 -16.80
N ARG A 7 -7.52 16.39 -17.07
CA ARG A 7 -7.24 15.02 -16.65
C ARG A 7 -7.38 14.07 -17.84
N ALA A 8 -6.46 13.13 -17.96
CA ALA A 8 -6.64 12.03 -18.91
C ALA A 8 -7.60 11.00 -18.30
N ASN A 9 -8.69 10.74 -18.98
CA ASN A 9 -9.59 9.66 -18.62
C ASN A 9 -8.86 8.32 -18.84
N PRO A 10 -8.66 7.48 -17.79
CA PRO A 10 -7.87 6.26 -17.91
C PRO A 10 -8.55 5.18 -18.75
N THR A 11 -9.89 5.22 -18.88
CA THR A 11 -10.63 4.22 -19.64
C THR A 11 -10.81 4.60 -21.10
N THR A 12 -11.14 5.85 -21.38
CA THR A 12 -11.39 6.32 -22.77
C THR A 12 -10.13 6.83 -23.45
N GLY A 13 -9.10 7.23 -22.67
CA GLY A 13 -7.90 7.90 -23.16
C GLY A 13 -8.12 9.35 -23.60
N SER A 14 -9.33 9.90 -23.42
CA SER A 14 -9.64 11.29 -23.74
C SER A 14 -9.09 12.24 -22.69
N VAL A 15 -8.87 13.51 -23.08
CA VAL A 15 -8.54 14.59 -22.13
C VAL A 15 -9.83 15.30 -21.77
N GLU A 16 -10.13 15.28 -20.49
CA GLU A 16 -11.30 15.94 -19.92
C GLU A 16 -10.87 17.18 -19.13
N TRP A 17 -11.70 18.23 -19.18
CA TRP A 17 -11.55 19.42 -18.36
C TRP A 17 -12.60 19.39 -17.26
N LEU A 18 -12.13 19.29 -16.03
CA LEU A 18 -12.96 19.26 -14.85
C LEU A 18 -12.91 20.60 -14.12
N GLU A 19 -14.03 21.02 -13.61
CA GLU A 19 -14.14 22.17 -12.72
C GLU A 19 -14.04 21.67 -11.28
N GLU A 20 -12.97 22.03 -10.59
CA GLU A 20 -12.67 21.58 -9.24
C GLU A 20 -12.75 22.74 -8.24
N ASP A 21 -12.92 22.40 -6.97
CA ASP A 21 -12.81 23.39 -5.87
C ASP A 21 -11.38 23.91 -5.76
N GLU A 22 -11.21 25.17 -5.30
CA GLU A 22 -9.87 25.76 -5.09
C GLU A 22 -9.03 25.00 -4.06
N HIS A 23 -9.67 24.18 -3.23
CA HIS A 23 -9.04 23.34 -2.22
C HIS A 23 -8.90 21.87 -2.66
N TYR A 24 -9.07 21.59 -3.94
CA TYR A 24 -8.95 20.22 -4.49
C TYR A 24 -7.67 19.53 -4.04
N ASP A 25 -6.52 20.20 -4.15
CA ASP A 25 -5.23 19.63 -3.74
C ASP A 25 -5.20 19.28 -2.24
N PHE A 26 -5.83 20.12 -1.39
CA PHE A 26 -5.93 19.85 0.04
C PHE A 26 -6.77 18.61 0.35
N HIS A 27 -7.87 18.43 -0.37
CA HIS A 27 -8.71 17.24 -0.21
C HIS A 27 -8.00 15.98 -0.69
N GLN A 28 -7.24 16.07 -1.80
CA GLN A 28 -6.43 14.96 -2.29
C GLN A 28 -5.34 14.57 -1.28
N GLU A 29 -4.68 15.54 -0.68
CA GLU A 29 -3.66 15.30 0.35
C GLU A 29 -4.24 14.56 1.57
N ILE A 30 -5.35 15.06 2.12
CA ILE A 30 -6.04 14.42 3.23
C ILE A 30 -6.52 13.02 2.87
N ALA A 31 -7.06 12.82 1.65
CA ALA A 31 -7.56 11.52 1.19
C ALA A 31 -6.46 10.47 1.00
N ARG A 32 -5.24 10.91 0.66
CA ARG A 32 -4.07 10.04 0.45
C ARG A 32 -3.24 9.82 1.71
N SER A 33 -3.39 10.72 2.69
CA SER A 33 -2.68 10.61 3.96
C SER A 33 -3.21 9.45 4.78
N SER A 34 -2.34 8.84 5.57
CA SER A 34 -2.69 7.73 6.47
C SER A 34 -3.17 8.22 7.85
N TYR A 35 -3.73 9.43 7.96
CA TYR A 35 -4.16 9.99 9.25
C TYR A 35 -5.13 9.09 10.01
N ALA A 36 -6.09 8.46 9.32
CA ALA A 36 -7.03 7.56 9.98
C ALA A 36 -6.32 6.33 10.57
N ASP A 37 -5.38 5.74 9.83
CA ASP A 37 -4.60 4.59 10.28
C ASP A 37 -3.72 4.95 11.49
N MET A 38 -3.03 6.10 11.44
CA MET A 38 -2.23 6.61 12.57
C MET A 38 -3.07 6.82 13.84
N LEU A 39 -4.27 7.41 13.71
CA LEU A 39 -5.15 7.64 14.84
C LEU A 39 -5.70 6.32 15.44
N HIS A 40 -5.90 5.30 14.62
CA HIS A 40 -6.30 3.97 15.06
C HIS A 40 -5.15 3.12 15.64
N ASP A 41 -3.89 3.49 15.41
CA ASP A 41 -2.73 2.76 15.96
C ASP A 41 -2.57 3.00 17.47
N LYS A 42 -3.33 2.23 18.23
CA LYS A 42 -3.33 2.32 19.69
C LYS A 42 -1.96 2.05 20.30
N ASP A 43 -1.21 1.09 19.76
CA ASP A 43 0.13 0.75 20.28
C ASP A 43 1.09 1.93 20.14
N ARG A 44 1.12 2.56 18.95
CA ARG A 44 1.87 3.79 18.70
C ARG A 44 1.46 4.91 19.66
N ASN A 45 0.17 5.20 19.74
CA ASN A 45 -0.36 6.30 20.51
C ASN A 45 -0.05 6.14 22.00
N VAL A 46 -0.26 4.94 22.56
CA VAL A 46 0.06 4.64 23.97
C VAL A 46 1.54 4.78 24.25
N LYS A 47 2.42 4.30 23.36
CA LYS A 47 3.87 4.39 23.52
C LYS A 47 4.38 5.83 23.45
N TYR A 48 3.85 6.63 22.52
CA TYR A 48 4.12 8.08 22.49
C TYR A 48 3.69 8.75 23.80
N TYR A 49 2.48 8.47 24.27
CA TYR A 49 2.00 9.03 25.53
C TYR A 49 2.87 8.66 26.72
N GLN A 50 3.31 7.39 26.81
CA GLN A 50 4.22 6.93 27.86
C GLN A 50 5.58 7.65 27.78
N GLY A 51 6.16 7.79 26.59
CA GLY A 51 7.40 8.52 26.34
C GLY A 51 7.31 9.99 26.73
N ILE A 52 6.25 10.68 26.26
CA ILE A 52 5.97 12.07 26.60
C ILE A 52 5.83 12.26 28.11
N ARG A 53 5.05 11.40 28.77
CA ARG A 53 4.88 11.45 30.23
C ARG A 53 6.21 11.27 30.96
N ALA A 54 7.06 10.35 30.51
CA ALA A 54 8.37 10.14 31.10
C ALA A 54 9.28 11.36 30.90
N ALA A 55 9.29 11.97 29.71
CA ALA A 55 10.06 13.18 29.41
C ALA A 55 9.59 14.38 30.25
N VAL A 56 8.28 14.62 30.34
CA VAL A 56 7.69 15.67 31.17
C VAL A 56 8.08 15.46 32.64
N SER A 57 8.01 14.23 33.16
CA SER A 57 8.41 13.91 34.55
C SER A 57 9.89 14.26 34.79
N ARG A 58 10.80 13.82 33.89
CA ARG A 58 12.24 14.14 34.03
C ARG A 58 12.54 15.62 34.05
N VAL A 59 11.85 16.43 33.23
CA VAL A 59 12.00 17.90 33.25
C VAL A 59 11.50 18.48 34.57
N LYS A 60 10.34 18.04 35.05
CA LYS A 60 9.73 18.47 36.32
C LYS A 60 10.57 18.10 37.54
N ASP A 61 11.16 16.89 37.53
CA ASP A 61 12.02 16.41 38.60
C ASP A 61 13.33 17.25 38.73
N ARG A 62 13.73 17.90 37.62
CA ARG A 62 14.81 18.90 37.62
C ARG A 62 14.35 20.28 38.13
N GLY A 63 13.11 20.43 38.54
CA GLY A 63 12.52 21.71 38.97
C GLY A 63 12.27 22.72 37.87
N GLN A 64 12.24 22.27 36.61
CA GLN A 64 12.03 23.12 35.43
C GLN A 64 10.57 23.12 34.99
N LYS A 65 10.13 24.19 34.30
CA LYS A 65 8.89 24.17 33.56
C LYS A 65 9.03 23.27 32.34
N ALA A 66 8.06 22.42 32.09
CA ALA A 66 8.01 21.55 30.91
C ALA A 66 7.39 22.34 29.74
N LEU A 67 8.24 22.80 28.83
CA LEU A 67 7.86 23.51 27.60
C LEU A 67 8.06 22.56 26.43
N VAL A 68 6.97 22.17 25.78
CA VAL A 68 6.96 21.19 24.68
C VAL A 68 6.91 21.92 23.35
N LEU A 69 7.71 21.42 22.41
CA LEU A 69 7.63 21.73 20.98
C LEU A 69 7.22 20.47 20.27
N ASP A 70 6.06 20.48 19.61
CA ASP A 70 5.50 19.41 18.80
C ASP A 70 5.57 19.81 17.33
N ILE A 71 6.44 19.19 16.54
CA ILE A 71 6.63 19.50 15.10
C ILE A 71 5.90 18.45 14.27
N GLY A 72 5.02 18.91 13.37
CA GLY A 72 4.08 18.07 12.63
C GLY A 72 2.95 17.61 13.53
N THR A 73 2.31 18.56 14.23
CA THR A 73 1.32 18.24 15.26
C THR A 73 0.06 17.53 14.72
N GLY A 74 -0.20 17.67 13.41
CA GLY A 74 -1.36 17.06 12.75
C GLY A 74 -2.67 17.46 13.44
N THR A 75 -3.32 16.50 14.11
CA THR A 75 -4.57 16.73 14.87
C THR A 75 -4.37 17.41 16.23
N GLY A 76 -3.13 17.62 16.66
CA GLY A 76 -2.81 18.08 18.02
C GLY A 76 -2.79 16.99 19.08
N LEU A 77 -2.88 15.70 18.68
CA LEU A 77 -2.96 14.56 19.60
C LEU A 77 -1.80 14.52 20.59
N LEU A 78 -0.55 14.56 20.07
CA LEU A 78 0.66 14.47 20.91
C LEU A 78 0.81 15.71 21.80
N SER A 79 0.42 16.88 21.30
CA SER A 79 0.34 18.12 22.07
C SER A 79 -0.64 18.02 23.25
N MET A 80 -1.85 17.48 23.03
CA MET A 80 -2.83 17.26 24.09
C MET A 80 -2.37 16.20 25.10
N MET A 81 -1.72 15.13 24.64
CA MET A 81 -1.06 14.14 25.50
C MET A 81 0.01 14.77 26.37
N ALA A 82 0.81 15.70 25.83
CA ALA A 82 1.87 16.39 26.58
C ALA A 82 1.28 17.25 27.72
N VAL A 83 0.25 18.02 27.45
CA VAL A 83 -0.42 18.82 28.47
C VAL A 83 -1.11 17.95 29.54
N THR A 84 -1.75 16.87 29.10
CA THR A 84 -2.36 15.87 30.02
C THR A 84 -1.31 15.20 30.89
N ALA A 85 -0.10 14.95 30.36
CA ALA A 85 1.06 14.44 31.12
C ALA A 85 1.66 15.47 32.11
N GLY A 86 1.20 16.73 32.08
CA GLY A 86 1.59 17.77 33.01
C GLY A 86 2.54 18.82 32.43
N ALA A 87 2.69 18.91 31.10
CA ALA A 87 3.43 20.00 30.48
C ALA A 87 2.81 21.38 30.86
N ASP A 88 3.66 22.37 31.05
CA ASP A 88 3.20 23.72 31.41
C ASP A 88 2.66 24.45 30.19
N PHE A 89 3.27 24.23 29.01
CA PHE A 89 2.84 24.77 27.73
C PHE A 89 3.35 23.95 26.57
N CYS A 90 2.62 23.93 25.46
CA CYS A 90 2.98 23.26 24.20
C CYS A 90 2.88 24.23 23.02
N TYR A 91 3.93 24.28 22.20
CA TYR A 91 3.95 24.90 20.88
C TYR A 91 3.77 23.81 19.83
N ALA A 92 2.65 23.83 19.12
CA ALA A 92 2.24 22.84 18.16
C ALA A 92 2.42 23.41 16.75
N ILE A 93 3.38 22.88 15.98
CA ILE A 93 3.70 23.39 14.65
C ILE A 93 3.07 22.50 13.60
N GLU A 94 2.36 23.10 12.63
CA GLU A 94 1.77 22.39 11.49
C GLU A 94 1.85 23.28 10.24
N VAL A 95 2.50 22.74 9.20
CA VAL A 95 2.68 23.48 7.95
C VAL A 95 1.44 23.42 7.07
N PHE A 96 0.75 22.26 7.07
CA PHE A 96 -0.41 22.04 6.22
C PHE A 96 -1.64 22.75 6.83
N LYS A 97 -2.03 23.85 6.20
CA LYS A 97 -3.06 24.75 6.74
C LYS A 97 -4.37 24.06 7.13
N PRO A 98 -4.97 23.14 6.32
CA PRO A 98 -6.20 22.47 6.71
C PRO A 98 -6.05 21.66 8.01
N MET A 99 -4.91 21.04 8.22
CA MET A 99 -4.62 20.31 9.46
C MET A 99 -4.36 21.24 10.64
N ALA A 100 -3.66 22.35 10.43
CA ALA A 100 -3.49 23.36 11.47
C ALA A 100 -4.84 23.95 11.92
N ASP A 101 -5.74 24.25 10.98
CA ASP A 101 -7.10 24.73 11.28
C ASP A 101 -7.94 23.66 12.02
N ALA A 102 -7.76 22.39 11.69
CA ALA A 102 -8.38 21.27 12.41
C ALA A 102 -7.82 21.13 13.82
N ALA A 103 -6.49 21.18 13.96
CA ALA A 103 -5.82 21.11 15.26
C ALA A 103 -6.31 22.20 16.24
N VAL A 104 -6.45 23.45 15.76
CA VAL A 104 -7.00 24.53 16.59
C VAL A 104 -8.38 24.15 17.14
N LYS A 105 -9.28 23.67 16.29
CA LYS A 105 -10.64 23.28 16.69
C LYS A 105 -10.67 22.05 17.61
N ILE A 106 -9.82 21.06 17.35
CA ILE A 106 -9.70 19.85 18.18
C ILE A 106 -9.17 20.22 19.57
N VAL A 107 -8.11 21.03 19.63
CA VAL A 107 -7.52 21.54 20.88
C VAL A 107 -8.55 22.34 21.69
N GLU A 108 -9.32 23.22 21.03
CA GLU A 108 -10.40 23.99 21.66
C GLU A 108 -11.51 23.08 22.21
N LYS A 109 -11.98 22.13 21.40
CA LYS A 109 -13.05 21.18 21.78
C LYS A 109 -12.67 20.34 22.99
N ASN A 110 -11.39 20.00 23.14
CA ASN A 110 -10.86 19.25 24.28
C ASN A 110 -10.44 20.14 25.48
N GLY A 111 -10.62 21.47 25.38
CA GLY A 111 -10.38 22.39 26.50
C GLY A 111 -8.91 22.73 26.77
N PHE A 112 -8.04 22.67 25.77
CA PHE A 112 -6.60 22.92 25.93
C PHE A 112 -6.09 24.24 25.32
N SER A 113 -6.96 25.13 24.86
CA SER A 113 -6.59 26.37 24.18
C SER A 113 -5.72 27.33 25.00
N ASP A 114 -5.75 27.23 26.32
CA ASP A 114 -4.93 28.03 27.22
C ASP A 114 -3.50 27.52 27.39
N LYS A 115 -3.21 26.27 26.96
CA LYS A 115 -1.94 25.58 27.14
C LYS A 115 -1.29 25.12 25.85
N ILE A 116 -1.99 25.13 24.73
CA ILE A 116 -1.48 24.71 23.43
C ILE A 116 -1.65 25.89 22.45
N LYS A 117 -0.54 26.28 21.84
CA LYS A 117 -0.52 27.27 20.76
C LYS A 117 -0.21 26.59 19.44
N VAL A 118 -1.19 26.48 18.56
CA VAL A 118 -0.98 26.00 17.19
C VAL A 118 -0.35 27.12 16.36
N ILE A 119 0.73 26.80 15.63
CA ILE A 119 1.50 27.71 14.78
C ILE A 119 1.49 27.14 13.36
N ASN A 120 0.72 27.77 12.46
CA ASN A 120 0.66 27.35 11.06
C ASN A 120 1.85 27.94 10.28
N LYS A 121 2.99 27.27 10.37
CA LYS A 121 4.24 27.57 9.67
C LYS A 121 5.04 26.30 9.44
N HIS A 122 5.95 26.31 8.47
CA HIS A 122 7.02 25.34 8.45
C HIS A 122 7.95 25.54 9.66
N SER A 123 8.47 24.47 10.26
CA SER A 123 9.29 24.56 11.48
C SER A 123 10.52 25.46 11.32
N THR A 124 11.07 25.55 10.10
CA THR A 124 12.22 26.41 9.77
C THR A 124 11.86 27.92 9.71
N GLU A 125 10.59 28.28 9.70
CA GLU A 125 10.11 29.66 9.71
C GLU A 125 9.71 30.15 11.10
N VAL A 126 9.74 29.25 12.09
CA VAL A 126 9.39 29.56 13.47
C VAL A 126 10.51 30.35 14.13
N THR A 127 10.14 31.45 14.76
CA THR A 127 11.08 32.36 15.43
C THR A 127 11.00 32.25 16.95
N VAL A 128 12.16 32.36 17.62
CA VAL A 128 12.26 32.34 19.09
C VAL A 128 12.77 33.70 19.60
N GLY A 129 12.03 34.26 20.51
CA GLY A 129 12.36 35.56 21.14
C GLY A 129 11.12 36.28 21.66
N PRO A 130 11.27 37.45 22.35
CA PRO A 130 10.16 38.15 22.96
C PRO A 130 9.04 38.55 21.99
N GLU A 131 9.37 38.83 20.74
CA GLU A 131 8.43 39.13 19.65
C GLU A 131 8.27 37.96 18.67
N GLY A 132 8.83 36.78 18.98
CA GLY A 132 8.78 35.61 18.12
C GLY A 132 7.51 34.79 18.29
N ASP A 133 7.42 33.75 17.49
CA ASP A 133 6.34 32.75 17.57
C ASP A 133 6.36 32.03 18.92
N MET A 134 7.56 31.76 19.44
CA MET A 134 7.87 31.21 20.76
C MET A 134 8.67 32.24 21.57
N PRO A 135 8.30 32.57 22.83
CA PRO A 135 9.04 33.51 23.65
C PRO A 135 10.39 33.03 24.12
N CYS A 136 10.59 31.71 24.19
CA CYS A 136 11.84 31.03 24.57
C CYS A 136 11.90 29.66 23.90
N ARG A 137 13.10 29.03 23.94
CA ARG A 137 13.31 27.67 23.46
C ARG A 137 12.55 26.66 24.33
N ALA A 138 12.07 25.58 23.70
CA ALA A 138 11.44 24.46 24.40
C ALA A 138 12.53 23.52 24.99
N ASN A 139 12.19 22.76 26.04
CA ASN A 139 13.08 21.78 26.64
C ASN A 139 12.60 20.32 26.47
N ILE A 140 11.49 20.14 25.76
CA ILE A 140 10.99 18.83 25.30
C ILE A 140 10.64 18.98 23.83
N LEU A 141 11.23 18.11 22.98
CA LEU A 141 10.92 18.00 21.56
C LEU A 141 10.09 16.75 21.34
N VAL A 142 8.91 16.90 20.77
CA VAL A 142 8.05 15.79 20.34
C VAL A 142 7.90 15.91 18.84
N THR A 143 8.06 14.83 18.12
CA THR A 143 7.79 14.79 16.68
C THR A 143 7.28 13.43 16.27
N GLU A 144 6.50 13.42 15.19
CA GLU A 144 6.21 12.23 14.42
C GLU A 144 6.23 12.62 12.94
N LEU A 145 7.41 12.51 12.33
CA LEU A 145 7.76 12.89 10.97
C LEU A 145 8.47 11.71 10.29
N PHE A 146 7.92 10.51 10.46
CA PHE A 146 8.56 9.27 10.04
C PHE A 146 7.67 8.55 9.04
N ASP A 147 8.27 8.22 7.92
CA ASP A 147 7.69 7.38 6.89
C ASP A 147 8.25 5.94 6.93
N THR A 148 7.96 5.18 5.91
CA THR A 148 8.46 3.82 5.72
C THR A 148 10.00 3.73 5.71
N GLU A 149 10.70 4.78 5.20
CA GLU A 149 12.17 4.88 5.24
C GLU A 149 12.72 5.48 6.55
N LEU A 150 11.86 5.90 7.47
CA LEU A 150 12.14 6.70 8.67
C LEU A 150 12.39 8.19 8.38
N ILE A 151 13.06 8.55 7.29
CA ILE A 151 13.58 9.91 7.05
C ILE A 151 12.95 10.62 5.86
N GLY A 152 12.09 9.94 5.09
CA GLY A 152 11.56 10.43 3.81
C GLY A 152 10.65 11.66 3.92
N GLU A 153 10.04 11.89 5.08
CA GLU A 153 9.22 13.08 5.36
C GLU A 153 10.04 14.27 5.91
N GLY A 154 11.35 14.25 5.80
CA GLY A 154 12.21 15.35 6.21
C GLY A 154 12.49 15.41 7.71
N ALA A 155 12.52 14.25 8.40
CA ALA A 155 12.85 14.18 9.81
C ALA A 155 14.23 14.79 10.11
N LEU A 156 15.28 14.42 9.35
CA LEU A 156 16.65 14.88 9.62
C LEU A 156 16.80 16.41 9.56
N PRO A 157 16.38 17.11 8.47
CA PRO A 157 16.46 18.56 8.43
C PRO A 157 15.59 19.25 9.48
N SER A 158 14.43 18.67 9.84
CA SER A 158 13.56 19.22 10.88
C SER A 158 14.21 19.15 12.27
N TYR A 159 14.78 18.01 12.64
CA TYR A 159 15.54 17.85 13.89
C TYR A 159 16.79 18.72 13.92
N GLU A 160 17.55 18.79 12.80
CA GLU A 160 18.75 19.64 12.71
C GLU A 160 18.39 21.10 12.98
N HIS A 161 17.34 21.60 12.34
CA HIS A 161 16.86 22.97 12.55
C HIS A 161 16.35 23.19 13.97
N ALA A 162 15.54 22.27 14.51
CA ALA A 162 14.98 22.38 15.85
C ALA A 162 16.08 22.49 16.92
N HIS A 163 17.10 21.63 16.86
CA HIS A 163 18.24 21.70 17.80
C HIS A 163 19.04 22.99 17.70
N ARG A 164 19.21 23.54 16.50
CA ARG A 164 19.93 24.81 16.32
C ARG A 164 19.16 26.00 16.83
N HIS A 165 17.84 26.03 16.66
CA HIS A 165 17.07 27.26 16.77
C HIS A 165 15.91 27.22 17.78
N LEU A 166 15.24 26.07 17.96
CA LEU A 166 13.94 26.00 18.62
C LEU A 166 13.97 25.36 20.02
N VAL A 167 14.93 24.49 20.30
CA VAL A 167 15.02 23.76 21.57
C VAL A 167 16.29 24.10 22.34
N GLU A 168 16.31 23.78 23.64
CA GLU A 168 17.48 23.91 24.50
C GLU A 168 18.51 22.80 24.17
N GLU A 169 19.79 23.04 24.47
CA GLU A 169 20.90 22.12 24.13
C GLU A 169 20.72 20.71 24.73
N ASN A 170 20.10 20.59 25.88
CA ASN A 170 19.88 19.32 26.59
C ASN A 170 18.38 19.01 26.68
N CYS A 171 17.64 19.21 25.61
CA CYS A 171 16.22 18.89 25.59
C CYS A 171 15.97 17.39 25.68
N GLU A 172 14.84 17.02 26.28
CA GLU A 172 14.28 15.67 26.12
C GLU A 172 13.71 15.53 24.70
N ALA A 173 13.83 14.36 24.10
CA ALA A 173 13.22 14.08 22.80
C ALA A 173 12.32 12.84 22.88
N VAL A 174 11.19 12.91 22.21
CA VAL A 174 10.23 11.80 22.05
C VAL A 174 9.82 11.73 20.56
N PRO A 175 10.26 10.67 19.84
CA PRO A 175 11.12 9.59 20.30
C PRO A 175 12.53 10.06 20.67
N HIS A 176 13.20 9.27 21.50
CA HIS A 176 14.57 9.54 21.93
C HIS A 176 15.59 9.08 20.91
N ARG A 177 15.36 7.91 20.31
CA ARG A 177 16.27 7.28 19.33
C ARG A 177 15.51 6.50 18.29
N ALA A 178 16.07 6.42 17.09
CA ALA A 178 15.66 5.44 16.07
C ALA A 178 16.85 4.56 15.67
N THR A 179 16.56 3.33 15.25
CA THR A 179 17.54 2.40 14.68
C THR A 179 16.98 1.76 13.42
N VAL A 180 17.74 1.84 12.33
CA VAL A 180 17.41 1.22 11.04
C VAL A 180 18.12 -0.13 10.95
N TYR A 181 17.35 -1.14 10.58
CA TYR A 181 17.80 -2.51 10.37
C TYR A 181 17.72 -2.91 8.92
N ALA A 182 18.58 -3.82 8.50
CA ALA A 182 18.59 -4.38 7.17
C ALA A 182 18.89 -5.89 7.19
N GLN A 183 18.34 -6.63 6.22
CA GLN A 183 18.62 -8.03 6.00
C GLN A 183 18.79 -8.29 4.52
N LEU A 184 19.92 -8.89 4.11
CA LEU A 184 20.20 -9.20 2.70
C LEU A 184 19.56 -10.53 2.32
N VAL A 185 18.87 -10.55 1.18
CA VAL A 185 18.18 -11.75 0.68
C VAL A 185 18.40 -11.96 -0.82
N GLU A 186 18.27 -13.21 -1.26
CA GLU A 186 18.04 -13.58 -2.66
C GLU A 186 16.53 -13.81 -2.83
N SER A 187 15.89 -13.11 -3.77
CA SER A 187 14.48 -13.30 -4.09
C SER A 187 14.21 -13.04 -5.56
N ARG A 188 13.95 -14.11 -6.31
CA ARG A 188 13.56 -13.97 -7.71
C ARG A 188 12.25 -13.18 -7.84
N ARG A 189 11.29 -13.38 -6.93
CA ARG A 189 10.00 -12.68 -6.94
C ARG A 189 10.18 -11.18 -6.78
N MET A 190 10.85 -10.74 -5.69
CA MET A 190 11.05 -9.31 -5.45
C MET A 190 11.96 -8.68 -6.51
N TRP A 191 13.02 -9.39 -6.94
CA TRP A 191 13.90 -8.92 -8.00
C TRP A 191 13.16 -8.67 -9.31
N SER A 192 12.11 -9.46 -9.60
CA SER A 192 11.25 -9.28 -10.77
C SER A 192 10.47 -7.95 -10.79
N TRP A 193 10.36 -7.27 -9.66
CA TRP A 193 9.71 -5.95 -9.59
C TRP A 193 10.61 -4.79 -10.04
N ASN A 194 11.89 -5.08 -10.25
CA ASN A 194 12.90 -4.06 -10.65
C ASN A 194 13.65 -4.42 -11.93
N LYS A 195 13.75 -5.69 -12.29
CA LYS A 195 14.50 -6.17 -13.45
C LYS A 195 13.64 -7.09 -14.31
N LEU A 196 13.80 -7.02 -15.63
CA LEU A 196 13.19 -7.97 -16.55
C LEU A 196 14.07 -9.21 -16.70
N PHE A 197 13.40 -10.36 -16.80
CA PHE A 197 14.04 -11.65 -17.09
C PHE A 197 13.95 -11.97 -18.59
N PRO A 198 14.87 -12.78 -19.13
CA PRO A 198 14.70 -13.33 -20.45
C PRO A 198 13.40 -14.15 -20.57
N ILE A 199 12.57 -13.82 -21.56
CA ILE A 199 11.30 -14.49 -21.83
C ILE A 199 11.57 -15.64 -22.80
N ARG A 200 11.16 -16.86 -22.44
CA ARG A 200 11.32 -18.06 -23.24
C ARG A 200 10.03 -18.36 -24.00
N VAL A 201 10.13 -18.42 -25.31
CA VAL A 201 8.97 -18.70 -26.18
C VAL A 201 9.27 -19.94 -27.01
N GLN A 202 8.44 -20.95 -26.90
CA GLN A 202 8.50 -22.11 -27.81
C GLN A 202 7.88 -21.73 -29.15
N THR A 203 8.60 -21.88 -30.24
CA THR A 203 8.13 -21.62 -31.60
C THR A 203 8.18 -22.88 -32.46
N SER A 204 7.68 -22.83 -33.69
CA SER A 204 7.85 -23.91 -34.66
C SER A 204 9.32 -24.18 -35.04
N LEU A 205 10.18 -23.17 -34.78
CA LEU A 205 11.63 -23.25 -35.02
C LEU A 205 12.43 -23.66 -33.78
N GLY A 206 11.78 -24.03 -32.70
CA GLY A 206 12.36 -24.34 -31.41
C GLY A 206 12.17 -23.25 -30.34
N GLU A 207 12.89 -23.40 -29.22
CA GLU A 207 12.86 -22.39 -28.16
C GLU A 207 13.56 -21.09 -28.63
N GLN A 208 12.87 -19.97 -28.52
CA GLN A 208 13.40 -18.63 -28.71
C GLN A 208 13.49 -17.92 -27.38
N VAL A 209 14.55 -17.12 -27.18
CA VAL A 209 14.75 -16.34 -25.95
C VAL A 209 14.76 -14.87 -26.30
N ILE A 210 13.79 -14.13 -25.78
CA ILE A 210 13.75 -12.67 -25.86
C ILE A 210 14.49 -12.13 -24.65
N VAL A 211 15.62 -11.48 -24.86
CA VAL A 211 16.42 -10.88 -23.79
C VAL A 211 16.00 -9.42 -23.57
N PRO A 212 16.03 -8.93 -22.32
CA PRO A 212 15.83 -7.50 -22.05
C PRO A 212 16.85 -6.63 -22.80
N PRO A 213 16.49 -5.38 -23.13
CA PRO A 213 17.47 -4.41 -23.63
C PRO A 213 18.61 -4.20 -22.63
N VAL A 214 19.85 -4.03 -23.12
CA VAL A 214 21.04 -3.86 -22.28
C VAL A 214 20.90 -2.65 -21.35
N ASP A 215 20.32 -1.56 -21.83
CA ASP A 215 20.13 -0.33 -21.05
C ASP A 215 19.19 -0.57 -19.85
N LEU A 216 18.19 -1.42 -20.00
CA LEU A 216 17.28 -1.78 -18.92
C LEU A 216 17.94 -2.77 -17.94
N GLU A 217 18.71 -3.72 -18.44
CA GLU A 217 19.43 -4.69 -17.62
C GLU A 217 20.51 -4.02 -16.77
N SER A 218 21.27 -3.08 -17.35
CA SER A 218 22.35 -2.34 -16.69
C SER A 218 21.87 -1.19 -15.81
N CYS A 219 20.65 -0.69 -16.00
CA CYS A 219 20.10 0.43 -15.22
C CYS A 219 20.14 0.12 -13.72
N PRO A 220 20.67 1.02 -12.87
CA PRO A 220 20.70 0.81 -11.43
C PRO A 220 19.30 0.85 -10.78
N GLY A 221 18.27 1.21 -11.54
CA GLY A 221 16.93 1.44 -11.05
C GLY A 221 16.77 2.82 -10.39
N ALA A 222 15.54 3.20 -10.09
CA ALA A 222 15.29 4.33 -9.21
C ALA A 222 15.44 3.87 -7.76
N PRO A 223 16.00 4.68 -6.86
CA PRO A 223 15.92 4.42 -5.42
C PRO A 223 14.49 4.73 -4.98
N SER A 224 13.55 3.97 -5.45
CA SER A 224 12.19 4.05 -4.98
C SER A 224 12.04 3.04 -3.87
N VAL A 225 11.64 3.53 -2.71
CA VAL A 225 11.17 2.70 -1.62
C VAL A 225 10.07 1.81 -2.15
N CYS A 226 10.19 0.54 -1.89
CA CYS A 226 9.10 -0.39 -2.02
C CYS A 226 8.58 -0.69 -0.63
N ASP A 227 7.57 0.02 -0.26
CA ASP A 227 6.80 -0.22 0.95
C ASP A 227 5.83 -1.38 0.70
N ILE A 228 5.96 -2.40 1.53
CA ILE A 228 5.07 -3.57 1.51
C ILE A 228 4.89 -4.14 2.92
N GLN A 229 3.81 -4.87 3.10
CA GLN A 229 3.63 -5.72 4.28
C GLN A 229 4.51 -6.98 4.13
N LEU A 230 5.77 -6.92 4.59
CA LEU A 230 6.72 -8.05 4.48
C LEU A 230 6.17 -9.33 5.10
N ASN A 231 5.28 -9.22 6.06
CA ASN A 231 4.62 -10.35 6.70
C ASN A 231 3.69 -11.13 5.75
N GLN A 232 3.36 -10.57 4.59
CA GLN A 232 2.55 -11.21 3.55
C GLN A 232 3.42 -11.85 2.45
N VAL A 233 4.74 -11.67 2.51
CA VAL A 233 5.67 -12.36 1.62
C VAL A 233 5.95 -13.74 2.17
N SER A 234 5.72 -14.78 1.35
CA SER A 234 5.99 -16.14 1.77
C SER A 234 7.49 -16.34 2.05
N PRO A 235 7.87 -17.02 3.14
CA PRO A 235 9.27 -17.41 3.37
C PRO A 235 9.86 -18.29 2.26
N ALA A 236 9.02 -18.89 1.41
CA ALA A 236 9.47 -19.65 0.23
C ALA A 236 9.89 -18.75 -0.94
N ASP A 237 9.52 -17.46 -0.92
CA ASP A 237 9.80 -16.50 -2.00
C ASP A 237 11.18 -15.84 -1.87
N PHE A 238 11.90 -16.07 -0.77
CA PHE A 238 13.24 -15.53 -0.58
C PHE A 238 14.16 -16.43 0.24
N THR A 239 15.45 -16.32 -0.02
CA THR A 239 16.51 -16.98 0.74
C THR A 239 17.28 -15.94 1.54
N VAL A 240 17.33 -16.11 2.86
CA VAL A 240 18.09 -15.23 3.74
C VAL A 240 19.59 -15.43 3.54
N LEU A 241 20.31 -14.35 3.29
CA LEU A 241 21.77 -14.36 3.08
C LEU A 241 22.54 -13.81 4.26
N SER A 242 21.94 -12.95 5.12
CA SER A 242 22.62 -12.33 6.27
C SER A 242 21.79 -12.42 7.55
N ASP A 243 22.44 -12.18 8.68
CA ASP A 243 21.75 -11.80 9.91
C ASP A 243 20.95 -10.51 9.71
N VAL A 244 20.08 -10.19 10.66
CA VAL A 244 19.52 -8.85 10.80
C VAL A 244 20.60 -7.91 11.28
N LEU A 245 20.93 -6.91 10.47
CA LEU A 245 22.02 -5.98 10.71
C LEU A 245 21.49 -4.64 11.19
N PRO A 246 21.85 -4.16 12.39
CA PRO A 246 21.57 -2.78 12.80
C PRO A 246 22.48 -1.84 12.02
N MET A 247 21.96 -1.17 11.01
CA MET A 247 22.78 -0.37 10.09
C MET A 247 23.25 0.93 10.71
N PHE A 248 22.33 1.75 11.18
CA PHE A 248 22.64 3.01 11.86
C PHE A 248 21.55 3.39 12.86
N SER A 249 21.92 4.27 13.79
CA SER A 249 20.98 4.82 14.78
C SER A 249 21.10 6.33 14.84
N ILE A 250 20.01 7.00 15.09
CA ILE A 250 19.89 8.45 15.23
C ILE A 250 19.43 8.74 16.66
N ASP A 251 20.22 9.53 17.41
CA ASP A 251 19.88 10.00 18.74
C ASP A 251 19.23 11.38 18.62
N PHE A 252 17.90 11.41 18.75
CA PHE A 252 17.10 12.62 18.58
C PHE A 252 17.19 13.60 19.75
N SER A 253 17.80 13.21 20.86
CA SER A 253 18.07 14.13 21.99
C SER A 253 19.30 15.00 21.77
N LYS A 254 20.04 14.75 20.69
CA LYS A 254 21.27 15.47 20.36
C LYS A 254 21.15 16.16 19.00
N GLN A 255 22.12 17.02 18.72
CA GLN A 255 22.23 17.63 17.40
C GLN A 255 22.26 16.56 16.30
N VAL A 256 21.23 16.49 15.50
CA VAL A 256 21.15 15.65 14.32
C VAL A 256 21.82 16.36 13.15
N SER A 257 22.42 15.62 12.22
CA SER A 257 22.92 16.14 10.96
C SER A 257 22.08 15.61 9.81
N SER A 258 21.62 16.49 8.92
CA SER A 258 20.95 16.14 7.68
C SER A 258 21.93 15.86 6.54
N SER A 259 23.26 15.98 6.79
CA SER A 259 24.26 15.70 5.77
C SER A 259 24.29 14.24 5.37
N ALA A 260 24.51 14.00 4.09
CA ALA A 260 24.66 12.66 3.55
C ALA A 260 25.75 11.85 4.30
N ALA A 261 25.43 10.60 4.62
CA ALA A 261 26.33 9.71 5.35
C ALA A 261 26.25 8.26 4.83
N CYS A 262 27.22 7.45 5.25
CA CYS A 262 27.20 6.03 5.00
C CYS A 262 27.60 5.23 6.24
N HIS A 263 26.98 4.06 6.41
CA HIS A 263 27.16 3.19 7.56
C HIS A 263 27.40 1.76 7.09
N SER A 264 28.50 1.16 7.48
CA SER A 264 28.91 -0.17 7.03
C SER A 264 28.77 -1.19 8.16
N ARG A 265 28.29 -2.38 7.82
CA ARG A 265 28.25 -3.55 8.71
C ARG A 265 28.87 -4.74 8.03
N GLN A 266 29.84 -5.36 8.69
CA GLN A 266 30.41 -6.63 8.26
C GLN A 266 29.45 -7.78 8.58
N PHE A 267 29.35 -8.72 7.66
CA PHE A 267 28.60 -9.98 7.85
C PHE A 267 29.26 -11.12 7.05
N GLU A 268 28.84 -12.33 7.35
CA GLU A 268 29.20 -13.53 6.58
C GLU A 268 27.91 -14.18 6.05
N PRO A 269 27.79 -14.39 4.73
CA PRO A 269 26.60 -15.03 4.19
C PRO A 269 26.34 -16.42 4.78
N TRP A 270 25.09 -16.69 5.16
CA TRP A 270 24.67 -17.98 5.70
C TRP A 270 24.69 -19.09 4.67
N THR A 271 24.48 -18.72 3.41
CA THR A 271 24.50 -19.61 2.25
C THR A 271 25.06 -18.88 1.04
N SER A 272 25.59 -19.64 0.08
CA SER A 272 25.96 -19.09 -1.22
C SER A 272 24.72 -18.79 -2.02
N GLY A 273 24.71 -17.67 -2.75
CA GLY A 273 23.57 -17.22 -3.53
C GLY A 273 23.87 -15.93 -4.29
N ARG A 274 22.82 -15.21 -4.64
CA ARG A 274 22.88 -13.90 -5.31
C ARG A 274 22.28 -12.83 -4.44
N ALA A 275 23.08 -11.86 -4.04
CA ALA A 275 22.61 -10.69 -3.36
C ALA A 275 21.81 -9.82 -4.34
N GLN A 276 20.54 -9.63 -4.09
CA GLN A 276 19.59 -8.94 -4.97
C GLN A 276 18.84 -7.87 -4.22
N VAL A 277 18.34 -8.17 -3.02
CA VAL A 277 17.34 -7.39 -2.31
C VAL A 277 17.78 -7.20 -0.87
N VAL A 278 17.55 -5.99 -0.35
CA VAL A 278 17.71 -5.65 1.05
C VAL A 278 16.33 -5.37 1.63
N LEU A 279 15.91 -6.17 2.60
CA LEU A 279 14.72 -5.93 3.40
C LEU A 279 15.12 -5.00 4.55
N SER A 280 14.34 -3.95 4.79
CA SER A 280 14.67 -2.96 5.80
C SER A 280 13.45 -2.53 6.59
N TRP A 281 13.67 -2.18 7.83
CA TRP A 281 12.68 -1.63 8.76
C TRP A 281 13.40 -0.83 9.85
N TRP A 282 12.63 -0.21 10.73
CA TRP A 282 13.20 0.56 11.82
C TRP A 282 12.44 0.39 13.14
N ASP A 283 13.10 0.78 14.21
CA ASP A 283 12.54 0.86 15.55
C ASP A 283 12.70 2.27 16.07
N ILE A 284 11.75 2.74 16.90
CA ILE A 284 11.90 3.96 17.70
C ILE A 284 11.77 3.66 19.18
N GLU A 285 12.66 4.27 19.96
CA GLU A 285 12.68 4.23 21.41
C GLU A 285 12.19 5.57 21.94
N MET A 286 11.15 5.54 22.77
CA MET A 286 10.49 6.74 23.29
C MET A 286 11.19 7.30 24.54
N ASP A 287 12.10 6.54 25.13
CA ASP A 287 12.82 6.88 26.36
C ASP A 287 14.32 6.56 26.22
N PRO A 288 15.19 7.22 27.03
CA PRO A 288 16.65 7.01 26.98
C PRO A 288 17.09 5.58 27.29
N GLU A 289 16.31 4.86 28.09
CA GLU A 289 16.59 3.49 28.50
C GLU A 289 16.15 2.44 27.48
N GLY A 290 15.41 2.84 26.42
CA GLY A 290 14.87 1.95 25.39
C GLY A 290 13.83 0.96 25.91
N LYS A 291 13.14 1.30 27.00
CA LYS A 291 12.09 0.44 27.59
C LYS A 291 10.75 0.58 26.89
N ILE A 292 10.48 1.76 26.34
CA ILE A 292 9.27 2.07 25.59
C ILE A 292 9.65 2.08 24.12
N LYS A 293 9.35 0.98 23.42
CA LYS A 293 9.81 0.76 22.04
C LYS A 293 8.65 0.48 21.09
N CYS A 294 8.66 1.14 19.94
CA CYS A 294 7.82 0.84 18.82
C CYS A 294 8.67 0.23 17.70
N THR A 295 8.30 -0.93 17.19
CA THR A 295 9.07 -1.66 16.18
C THR A 295 8.25 -1.94 14.92
N MET A 296 8.91 -1.82 13.77
CA MET A 296 8.37 -2.19 12.45
C MET A 296 8.94 -3.53 11.96
N ALA A 297 9.59 -4.28 12.85
CA ALA A 297 10.20 -5.56 12.49
C ALA A 297 9.17 -6.55 11.94
N PRO A 298 9.46 -7.26 10.84
CA PRO A 298 8.64 -8.36 10.38
C PRO A 298 8.65 -9.51 11.41
N PHE A 299 7.68 -10.43 11.30
CA PHE A 299 7.45 -11.46 12.33
C PHE A 299 8.69 -12.30 12.66
N TRP A 300 9.56 -12.58 11.70
CA TRP A 300 10.79 -13.37 11.92
C TRP A 300 11.91 -12.61 12.64
N ALA A 301 11.80 -11.28 12.71
CA ALA A 301 12.75 -10.40 13.38
C ALA A 301 12.17 -9.71 14.61
N HIS A 302 10.86 -9.87 14.86
CA HIS A 302 10.15 -9.27 15.99
C HIS A 302 10.47 -10.05 17.28
N SER A 303 10.75 -9.32 18.38
CA SER A 303 11.04 -9.92 19.69
C SER A 303 9.85 -10.68 20.27
N ASP A 304 8.63 -10.24 19.99
CA ASP A 304 7.37 -10.89 20.35
C ASP A 304 6.42 -10.89 19.14
N PRO A 305 6.48 -11.92 18.29
CA PRO A 305 5.65 -11.98 17.08
C PRO A 305 4.14 -11.98 17.33
N GLU A 306 3.69 -12.36 18.54
CA GLU A 306 2.26 -12.38 18.90
C GLU A 306 1.74 -10.97 19.20
N GLU A 307 2.62 -10.04 19.60
CA GLU A 307 2.28 -8.63 19.86
C GLU A 307 2.51 -7.72 18.63
N MET A 308 2.91 -8.30 17.50
CA MET A 308 3.16 -7.53 16.29
C MET A 308 1.89 -6.81 15.82
N GLN A 309 2.06 -5.53 15.49
CA GLN A 309 0.98 -4.67 15.00
C GLN A 309 0.99 -4.60 13.47
N TRP A 310 -0.20 -4.54 12.87
CA TRP A 310 -0.36 -4.18 11.48
C TRP A 310 -0.40 -2.65 11.35
N ARG A 311 0.42 -2.10 10.43
CA ARG A 311 0.49 -0.66 10.17
C ARG A 311 0.58 -0.43 8.67
N ASP A 312 -0.34 0.37 8.13
CA ASP A 312 -0.27 0.78 6.73
C ASP A 312 0.54 2.08 6.57
N HIS A 313 0.57 2.92 7.59
CA HIS A 313 1.39 4.14 7.61
C HIS A 313 2.89 3.89 7.84
N TRP A 314 3.28 2.73 8.40
CA TRP A 314 4.66 2.32 8.65
C TRP A 314 4.89 0.87 8.23
N MET A 315 4.88 0.62 6.93
CA MET A 315 5.24 -0.68 6.37
C MET A 315 6.75 -0.94 6.43
N GLN A 316 7.20 -2.06 5.92
CA GLN A 316 8.61 -2.34 5.76
C GLN A 316 9.07 -1.98 4.35
N CYS A 317 10.40 -1.81 4.19
CA CYS A 317 11.01 -1.42 2.92
C CYS A 317 11.64 -2.60 2.21
N VAL A 318 11.55 -2.58 0.89
CA VAL A 318 12.33 -3.43 -0.02
C VAL A 318 13.20 -2.54 -0.89
N TYR A 319 14.51 -2.70 -0.78
CA TYR A 319 15.49 -2.02 -1.64
C TYR A 319 16.14 -3.01 -2.59
N PHE A 320 16.43 -2.54 -3.78
CA PHE A 320 17.13 -3.33 -4.79
C PHE A 320 18.60 -2.91 -4.86
N LEU A 321 19.51 -3.89 -4.87
CA LEU A 321 20.89 -3.58 -5.22
C LEU A 321 20.95 -3.15 -6.70
N PRO A 322 21.86 -2.26 -7.10
CA PRO A 322 21.96 -1.83 -8.52
C PRO A 322 22.15 -2.99 -9.49
N GLN A 323 22.90 -4.01 -9.07
CA GLN A 323 23.14 -5.25 -9.80
C GLN A 323 23.09 -6.42 -8.83
N GLU A 324 22.69 -7.62 -9.31
CA GLU A 324 22.83 -8.82 -8.52
C GLU A 324 24.31 -9.21 -8.38
N GLU A 325 24.73 -9.58 -7.17
CA GLU A 325 26.10 -9.95 -6.89
C GLU A 325 26.20 -11.37 -6.33
N PRO A 326 27.08 -12.22 -6.87
CA PRO A 326 27.29 -13.54 -6.29
C PRO A 326 27.96 -13.42 -4.93
N VAL A 327 27.40 -14.11 -3.94
CA VAL A 327 27.95 -14.24 -2.58
C VAL A 327 28.29 -15.69 -2.28
N VAL A 328 29.34 -15.88 -1.49
CA VAL A 328 29.82 -17.20 -1.08
C VAL A 328 29.66 -17.34 0.42
N GLN A 329 29.11 -18.44 0.87
CA GLN A 329 28.92 -18.78 2.29
C GLN A 329 30.24 -18.59 3.07
N GLY A 330 30.18 -17.90 4.21
CA GLY A 330 31.29 -17.65 5.11
C GLY A 330 32.35 -16.68 4.59
N SER A 331 32.13 -16.02 3.43
CA SER A 331 33.01 -14.94 2.98
C SER A 331 32.70 -13.64 3.74
N ALA A 332 33.73 -12.89 4.13
CA ALA A 332 33.52 -11.58 4.77
C ALA A 332 33.03 -10.56 3.73
N LEU A 333 31.88 -9.99 3.96
CA LEU A 333 31.27 -8.94 3.14
C LEU A 333 30.83 -7.76 4.01
N PHE A 334 30.58 -6.62 3.36
CA PHE A 334 30.11 -5.41 4.04
C PHE A 334 28.83 -4.93 3.34
N LEU A 335 27.72 -4.88 4.08
CA LEU A 335 26.54 -4.16 3.67
C LEU A 335 26.71 -2.71 4.07
N VAL A 336 26.52 -1.78 3.13
CA VAL A 336 26.65 -0.34 3.37
C VAL A 336 25.30 0.30 3.12
N ALA A 337 24.74 0.92 4.17
CA ALA A 337 23.60 1.80 4.07
C ALA A 337 24.10 3.23 3.79
N HIS A 338 23.58 3.86 2.79
CA HIS A 338 23.80 5.26 2.46
C HIS A 338 22.52 6.03 2.73
N HIS A 339 22.61 7.26 3.16
CA HIS A 339 21.46 8.17 3.19
C HIS A 339 21.87 9.60 2.86
N ASP A 340 20.95 10.35 2.29
CA ASP A 340 20.94 11.80 2.25
C ASP A 340 19.95 12.34 3.30
N ASP A 341 19.39 13.51 3.09
CA ASP A 341 18.42 14.15 3.99
C ASP A 341 16.99 13.55 3.89
N TYR A 342 16.69 12.78 2.82
CA TYR A 342 15.35 12.23 2.56
C TYR A 342 15.31 10.75 2.17
N CYS A 343 16.40 10.15 1.70
CA CYS A 343 16.38 8.81 1.11
C CYS A 343 17.45 7.91 1.67
N VAL A 344 17.17 6.60 1.70
CA VAL A 344 18.10 5.53 2.05
C VAL A 344 18.33 4.64 0.83
N TRP A 345 19.57 4.15 0.63
CA TRP A 345 19.90 3.11 -0.36
C TRP A 345 21.06 2.26 0.10
N TYR A 346 21.26 1.13 -0.54
CA TYR A 346 22.22 0.13 -0.09
C TYR A 346 23.22 -0.25 -1.20
N SER A 347 24.43 -0.63 -0.78
CA SER A 347 25.43 -1.26 -1.62
C SER A 347 26.14 -2.39 -0.90
N LEU A 348 26.69 -3.34 -1.66
CA LEU A 348 27.48 -4.46 -1.15
C LEU A 348 28.96 -4.23 -1.49
N GLN A 349 29.85 -4.46 -0.53
CA GLN A 349 31.31 -4.30 -0.71
C GLN A 349 32.06 -5.52 -0.20
N ARG A 350 33.16 -5.88 -0.88
CA ARG A 350 34.02 -7.02 -0.53
C ARG A 350 35.17 -6.64 0.39
N THR A 351 35.50 -5.36 0.45
CA THR A 351 36.57 -4.81 1.29
C THR A 351 36.00 -3.82 2.27
N SER A 352 36.59 -3.75 3.46
CA SER A 352 36.20 -2.75 4.46
C SER A 352 36.31 -1.35 3.84
N PRO A 353 35.27 -0.54 3.86
CA PRO A 353 35.41 0.86 3.49
C PRO A 353 36.38 1.52 4.47
N GLU A 354 37.53 1.96 3.97
CA GLU A 354 38.51 2.66 4.81
C GLU A 354 37.86 3.93 5.37
N LYS A 355 38.19 4.21 6.66
CA LYS A 355 37.63 5.38 7.37
C LYS A 355 37.86 6.73 6.68
N ASN A 356 38.79 6.80 5.73
CA ASN A 356 39.18 8.02 5.02
C ASN A 356 38.61 8.12 3.58
N GLU A 357 38.20 7.03 2.98
CA GLU A 357 37.43 7.04 1.74
C GLU A 357 35.95 6.86 2.08
N ARG A 358 35.29 7.93 2.50
CA ARG A 358 33.84 7.99 2.46
C ARG A 358 33.44 7.99 0.97
N VAL A 359 33.49 6.81 0.36
CA VAL A 359 32.93 6.62 -0.98
C VAL A 359 31.44 6.74 -0.82
N HIS A 360 30.98 7.98 -0.83
CA HIS A 360 29.56 8.31 -0.90
C HIS A 360 29.12 7.83 -2.28
N GLN A 361 28.58 6.61 -2.34
CA GLN A 361 27.99 6.12 -3.57
C GLN A 361 26.79 7.01 -3.89
N MET A 362 26.81 7.58 -5.10
CA MET A 362 25.68 8.39 -5.56
C MET A 362 24.39 7.57 -5.48
N ARG A 363 23.32 8.22 -5.11
CA ARG A 363 21.98 7.63 -5.13
C ARG A 363 21.73 7.04 -6.54
N PRO A 364 21.28 5.79 -6.66
CA PRO A 364 20.93 5.21 -7.96
C PRO A 364 19.89 6.07 -8.66
N VAL A 365 20.09 6.35 -9.94
CA VAL A 365 19.17 7.13 -10.77
C VAL A 365 18.83 6.30 -12.00
N CYS A 366 17.55 6.23 -12.35
CA CYS A 366 17.10 5.54 -13.54
C CYS A 366 17.59 6.27 -14.80
N ASP A 367 18.32 5.56 -15.67
CA ASP A 367 18.79 6.03 -16.97
C ASP A 367 18.06 5.37 -18.15
N CYS A 368 17.40 4.24 -17.94
CA CYS A 368 16.64 3.53 -18.97
C CYS A 368 15.22 4.07 -19.22
N GLN A 369 14.73 4.99 -18.38
CA GLN A 369 13.38 5.58 -18.35
C GLN A 369 12.26 4.58 -18.02
N ALA A 370 12.45 3.27 -18.12
CA ALA A 370 11.41 2.29 -17.85
C ALA A 370 10.95 2.33 -16.38
N HIS A 371 11.87 2.50 -15.41
CA HIS A 371 11.52 2.62 -14.01
C HIS A 371 10.79 3.92 -13.64
N LEU A 372 10.76 4.91 -14.53
CA LEU A 372 9.96 6.13 -14.37
C LEU A 372 8.55 5.97 -14.93
N LEU A 373 8.39 5.12 -15.95
CA LEU A 373 7.13 4.92 -16.66
C LEU A 373 6.33 3.73 -16.11
N TRP A 374 7.03 2.68 -15.68
CA TRP A 374 6.42 1.45 -15.22
C TRP A 374 6.56 1.30 -13.72
N ASN A 375 5.45 1.01 -13.06
CA ASN A 375 5.45 0.64 -11.66
C ASN A 375 5.93 -0.81 -11.44
N ARG A 376 6.21 -1.18 -10.21
CA ARG A 376 6.66 -2.52 -9.81
C ARG A 376 5.72 -3.65 -10.25
N PRO A 377 4.39 -3.55 -10.04
CA PRO A 377 3.45 -4.54 -10.57
C PRO A 377 3.63 -4.78 -12.07
N ARG A 378 3.90 -3.74 -12.86
CA ARG A 378 4.11 -3.88 -14.31
C ARG A 378 5.37 -4.68 -14.66
N PHE A 379 6.47 -4.46 -13.96
CA PHE A 379 7.66 -5.30 -14.12
C PHE A 379 7.34 -6.77 -13.78
N GLY A 380 6.61 -7.00 -12.69
CA GLY A 380 6.16 -8.34 -12.29
C GLY A 380 5.29 -9.02 -13.34
N GLU A 381 4.33 -8.29 -13.92
CA GLU A 381 3.49 -8.79 -15.02
C GLU A 381 4.28 -9.21 -16.26
N ILE A 382 5.25 -8.38 -16.68
CA ILE A 382 6.07 -8.69 -17.85
C ILE A 382 6.95 -9.92 -17.59
N ASN A 383 7.39 -10.12 -16.36
CA ASN A 383 8.16 -11.29 -15.95
C ASN A 383 7.30 -12.55 -15.70
N ASP A 384 5.97 -12.43 -15.69
CA ASP A 384 5.05 -13.55 -15.49
C ASP A 384 5.04 -14.46 -16.72
N GLN A 385 5.72 -15.60 -16.60
CA GLN A 385 5.87 -16.58 -17.66
C GLN A 385 4.54 -17.27 -18.01
N ASP A 386 3.69 -17.56 -17.03
CA ASP A 386 2.37 -18.17 -17.25
C ASP A 386 1.47 -17.27 -18.10
N ARG A 387 1.44 -15.99 -17.78
CA ARG A 387 0.75 -14.97 -18.57
C ARG A 387 1.30 -14.90 -20.00
N THR A 388 2.61 -14.88 -20.17
CA THR A 388 3.27 -14.87 -21.48
C THR A 388 2.90 -16.12 -22.27
N ASP A 389 2.93 -17.29 -21.66
CA ASP A 389 2.60 -18.57 -22.31
C ASP A 389 1.14 -18.60 -22.78
N ARG A 390 0.20 -18.01 -22.02
CA ARG A 390 -1.21 -17.89 -22.43
C ARG A 390 -1.37 -17.00 -23.67
N TYR A 391 -0.68 -15.84 -23.72
CA TYR A 391 -0.68 -15.00 -24.93
C TYR A 391 -0.05 -15.72 -26.13
N VAL A 392 1.07 -16.41 -25.93
CA VAL A 392 1.74 -17.21 -26.99
C VAL A 392 0.83 -18.33 -27.47
N GLN A 393 0.11 -19.01 -26.58
CA GLN A 393 -0.85 -20.05 -26.96
C GLN A 393 -1.98 -19.49 -27.82
N ALA A 394 -2.58 -18.35 -27.42
CA ALA A 394 -3.62 -17.67 -28.19
C ALA A 394 -3.09 -17.26 -29.57
N LEU A 395 -1.90 -16.66 -29.64
CA LEU A 395 -1.27 -16.26 -30.90
C LEU A 395 -0.94 -17.42 -31.82
N ARG A 396 -0.43 -18.55 -31.30
CA ARG A 396 -0.12 -19.74 -32.11
C ARG A 396 -1.31 -20.28 -32.87
N THR A 397 -2.48 -20.28 -32.24
CA THR A 397 -3.72 -20.72 -32.87
C THR A 397 -4.03 -19.89 -34.11
N ILE A 398 -3.71 -18.59 -34.08
CA ILE A 398 -4.01 -17.63 -35.15
C ILE A 398 -2.89 -17.56 -36.19
N PHE A 399 -1.63 -17.52 -35.78
CA PHE A 399 -0.49 -17.48 -36.71
C PHE A 399 -0.42 -18.76 -37.57
N LYS A 400 -0.73 -19.92 -37.01
CA LYS A 400 -0.80 -21.18 -37.75
C LYS A 400 -1.88 -21.18 -38.82
N ALA A 401 -2.97 -20.46 -38.58
CA ALA A 401 -4.08 -20.33 -39.55
C ALA A 401 -3.78 -19.32 -40.68
N ASN A 402 -2.84 -18.35 -40.49
CA ASN A 402 -2.68 -17.20 -41.37
C ASN A 402 -1.29 -17.02 -42.03
N HIS A 403 -0.31 -17.89 -41.81
CA HIS A 403 1.04 -17.84 -42.40
C HIS A 403 1.79 -16.48 -42.29
N LEU A 404 1.77 -15.84 -41.10
CA LEU A 404 2.20 -14.46 -40.87
C LEU A 404 3.62 -14.30 -40.32
N GLU A 405 4.58 -15.15 -40.69
CA GLU A 405 5.86 -15.25 -39.97
C GLU A 405 6.92 -14.18 -40.30
N ASP A 406 6.75 -13.23 -41.24
CA ASP A 406 7.92 -12.54 -41.83
C ASP A 406 8.02 -11.02 -41.75
N LYS A 407 7.10 -10.23 -41.16
CA LYS A 407 7.23 -8.76 -41.23
C LYS A 407 6.59 -8.00 -40.08
N ILE A 408 7.42 -7.39 -39.25
CA ILE A 408 7.01 -6.39 -38.26
C ILE A 408 7.43 -5.00 -38.78
N ASN A 409 6.45 -4.06 -38.82
CA ASN A 409 6.71 -2.64 -39.08
C ASN A 409 6.31 -1.86 -37.82
N ILE A 410 7.23 -1.08 -37.22
CA ILE A 410 6.97 -0.27 -36.05
C ILE A 410 6.48 1.10 -36.50
N ILE A 411 5.30 1.52 -36.03
CA ILE A 411 4.70 2.83 -36.29
C ILE A 411 4.61 3.56 -34.93
N GLU A 412 5.39 4.61 -34.76
CA GLU A 412 5.43 5.42 -33.54
C GLU A 412 4.27 6.42 -33.49
N LYS A 413 3.04 5.91 -33.36
CA LYS A 413 1.81 6.69 -33.26
C LYS A 413 0.87 6.06 -32.26
N ARG A 414 0.04 6.88 -31.62
CA ARG A 414 -1.12 6.36 -30.89
C ARG A 414 -2.06 5.66 -31.88
N PRO A 415 -2.64 4.51 -31.52
CA PRO A 415 -3.51 3.75 -32.42
C PRO A 415 -4.66 4.57 -32.99
N GLU A 416 -5.22 5.50 -32.23
CA GLU A 416 -6.32 6.37 -32.63
C GLU A 416 -5.94 7.36 -33.76
N LEU A 417 -4.64 7.59 -33.92
CA LEU A 417 -4.09 8.49 -34.94
C LEU A 417 -3.61 7.76 -36.21
N LEU A 418 -3.83 6.45 -36.30
CA LEU A 418 -3.47 5.67 -37.47
C LEU A 418 -4.27 6.10 -38.70
N THR A 419 -3.58 6.19 -39.83
CA THR A 419 -4.14 6.53 -41.13
C THR A 419 -4.03 5.36 -42.10
N ASN A 420 -4.78 5.41 -43.21
CA ASN A 420 -4.62 4.42 -44.29
C ASN A 420 -3.22 4.40 -44.89
N GLU A 421 -2.52 5.54 -44.89
CA GLU A 421 -1.14 5.65 -45.38
C GLU A 421 -0.17 4.89 -44.47
N ASP A 422 -0.30 5.01 -43.17
CA ASP A 422 0.50 4.26 -42.19
C ASP A 422 0.37 2.74 -42.41
N LEU A 423 -0.81 2.28 -42.79
CA LEU A 423 -1.13 0.87 -43.07
C LEU A 423 -0.93 0.51 -44.56
N GLN A 424 -0.35 1.44 -45.39
CA GLN A 424 -0.11 1.23 -46.81
C GLN A 424 -1.37 0.81 -47.60
N GLY A 425 -2.54 1.32 -47.18
CA GLY A 425 -3.81 0.99 -47.78
C GLY A 425 -4.33 -0.42 -47.48
N ARG A 426 -3.70 -1.17 -46.59
CA ARG A 426 -4.09 -2.55 -46.21
C ARG A 426 -5.08 -2.52 -45.04
N LYS A 427 -5.95 -3.53 -45.00
CA LYS A 427 -6.84 -3.77 -43.88
C LYS A 427 -6.15 -4.74 -42.89
N VAL A 428 -6.38 -4.52 -41.59
CA VAL A 428 -5.87 -5.35 -40.51
C VAL A 428 -6.74 -6.58 -40.36
N SER A 429 -6.15 -7.77 -40.37
CA SER A 429 -6.86 -9.05 -40.17
C SER A 429 -6.77 -9.58 -38.75
N LEU A 430 -5.83 -9.06 -37.95
CA LEU A 430 -5.65 -9.39 -36.54
C LEU A 430 -5.30 -8.11 -35.77
N LEU A 431 -6.13 -7.76 -34.81
CA LEU A 431 -5.83 -6.76 -33.77
C LEU A 431 -5.45 -7.47 -32.49
N LEU A 432 -4.22 -7.29 -32.07
CA LEU A 432 -3.72 -7.82 -30.80
C LEU A 432 -3.33 -6.66 -29.91
N GLY A 433 -3.77 -6.67 -28.67
CA GLY A 433 -3.31 -5.73 -27.67
C GLY A 433 -3.34 -6.34 -26.28
N GLU A 434 -2.48 -5.81 -25.45
CA GLU A 434 -2.58 -6.04 -24.03
C GLU A 434 -3.50 -4.97 -23.44
N PRO A 435 -4.57 -5.34 -22.69
CA PRO A 435 -5.38 -4.39 -21.96
C PRO A 435 -4.55 -3.74 -20.86
N PHE A 436 -3.89 -2.64 -21.18
CA PHE A 436 -3.03 -1.91 -20.27
C PHE A 436 -3.02 -0.41 -20.61
N PHE A 437 -3.13 0.42 -19.59
CA PHE A 437 -2.94 1.84 -19.66
C PHE A 437 -2.12 2.32 -18.46
N THR A 438 -1.12 3.16 -18.68
CA THR A 438 -0.11 3.51 -17.65
C THR A 438 -0.69 4.17 -16.40
N THR A 439 -1.83 4.84 -16.52
CA THR A 439 -2.54 5.48 -15.41
C THR A 439 -3.70 4.65 -14.86
N SER A 440 -3.84 3.38 -15.28
CA SER A 440 -4.88 2.50 -14.76
C SER A 440 -4.66 2.24 -13.27
N LEU A 441 -5.66 2.57 -12.47
CA LEU A 441 -5.72 2.26 -11.05
C LEU A 441 -6.74 1.15 -10.78
N LEU A 442 -7.93 1.24 -11.38
CA LEU A 442 -9.00 0.28 -11.24
C LEU A 442 -8.96 -0.76 -12.36
N PRO A 443 -9.40 -2.01 -12.11
CA PRO A 443 -9.32 -3.08 -13.09
C PRO A 443 -9.98 -2.77 -14.44
N TRP A 444 -11.08 -2.04 -14.43
CA TRP A 444 -11.80 -1.67 -15.66
C TRP A 444 -11.21 -0.51 -16.44
N HIS A 445 -10.25 0.23 -15.89
CA HIS A 445 -9.51 1.24 -16.67
C HIS A 445 -8.82 0.61 -17.89
N ASN A 446 -8.47 -0.66 -17.82
CA ASN A 446 -7.90 -1.40 -18.94
C ASN A 446 -8.91 -1.66 -20.08
N LEU A 447 -10.20 -1.33 -19.94
CA LEU A 447 -11.14 -1.24 -21.05
C LEU A 447 -10.73 -0.18 -22.09
N TYR A 448 -9.73 0.66 -21.78
CA TYR A 448 -9.06 1.49 -22.78
C TYR A 448 -8.76 0.74 -24.09
N PHE A 449 -8.39 -0.55 -24.00
CA PHE A 449 -8.22 -1.38 -25.20
C PHE A 449 -9.47 -1.44 -26.08
N TRP A 450 -10.67 -1.46 -25.50
CA TRP A 450 -11.92 -1.48 -26.25
C TRP A 450 -12.18 -0.16 -26.99
N TYR A 451 -11.82 0.98 -26.39
CA TYR A 451 -11.90 2.28 -27.04
C TYR A 451 -10.88 2.42 -28.18
N VAL A 452 -9.66 1.92 -27.98
CA VAL A 452 -8.66 1.81 -29.04
C VAL A 452 -9.16 0.95 -30.20
N ARG A 453 -9.71 -0.23 -29.89
CA ARG A 453 -10.33 -1.12 -30.90
C ARG A 453 -11.42 -0.39 -31.68
N THR A 454 -12.25 0.38 -30.99
CA THR A 454 -13.33 1.16 -31.62
C THR A 454 -12.78 2.24 -32.54
N ALA A 455 -11.75 2.96 -32.11
CA ALA A 455 -11.11 4.01 -32.90
C ALA A 455 -10.46 3.47 -34.18
N VAL A 456 -9.94 2.24 -34.15
CA VAL A 456 -9.30 1.62 -35.33
C VAL A 456 -10.26 0.76 -36.17
N ASP A 457 -11.55 0.73 -35.84
CA ASP A 457 -12.54 -0.10 -36.52
C ASP A 457 -12.52 0.05 -38.04
N GLN A 458 -12.39 1.28 -38.53
CA GLN A 458 -12.29 1.60 -39.96
C GLN A 458 -11.11 0.93 -40.67
N HIS A 459 -10.08 0.51 -39.91
CA HIS A 459 -8.87 -0.13 -40.43
C HIS A 459 -8.96 -1.65 -40.38
N LEU A 460 -9.93 -2.22 -39.68
CA LEU A 460 -10.15 -3.66 -39.61
C LEU A 460 -10.77 -4.19 -40.91
N GLY A 461 -10.32 -5.36 -41.32
CA GLY A 461 -10.90 -6.08 -42.46
C GLY A 461 -12.11 -6.92 -42.09
N PRO A 462 -12.91 -7.35 -43.06
CA PRO A 462 -14.00 -8.29 -42.79
C PRO A 462 -13.48 -9.59 -42.15
N GLY A 463 -14.04 -9.94 -40.99
CA GLY A 463 -13.62 -11.11 -40.23
C GLY A 463 -12.27 -10.95 -39.49
N ALA A 464 -11.83 -9.72 -39.26
CA ALA A 464 -10.67 -9.47 -38.43
C ALA A 464 -10.87 -10.07 -37.04
N VAL A 465 -9.82 -10.70 -36.53
CA VAL A 465 -9.79 -11.27 -35.17
C VAL A 465 -9.24 -10.22 -34.21
N VAL A 466 -9.86 -10.09 -33.06
CA VAL A 466 -9.40 -9.21 -31.97
C VAL A 466 -9.00 -10.06 -30.77
N ILE A 467 -7.82 -9.80 -30.18
CA ILE A 467 -7.34 -10.44 -28.95
C ILE A 467 -6.91 -9.38 -27.94
N PRO A 468 -7.45 -9.43 -26.71
CA PRO A 468 -8.49 -10.33 -26.18
C PRO A 468 -9.79 -10.24 -26.97
N GLN A 469 -10.57 -11.34 -26.99
CA GLN A 469 -11.86 -11.35 -27.68
C GLN A 469 -12.94 -10.64 -26.86
N ALA A 470 -12.85 -10.75 -25.55
CA ALA A 470 -13.81 -10.17 -24.61
C ALA A 470 -13.14 -9.93 -23.25
N ALA A 471 -13.83 -9.22 -22.40
CA ALA A 471 -13.54 -9.16 -20.97
C ALA A 471 -14.83 -9.36 -20.17
N SER A 472 -14.69 -9.76 -18.90
CA SER A 472 -15.79 -9.85 -17.95
C SER A 472 -15.41 -9.25 -16.61
N LEU A 473 -16.35 -8.53 -16.00
CA LEU A 473 -16.26 -8.00 -14.65
C LEU A 473 -16.80 -9.04 -13.67
N HIS A 474 -16.00 -9.40 -12.69
CA HIS A 474 -16.33 -10.36 -11.65
C HIS A 474 -16.34 -9.70 -10.29
N ALA A 475 -17.07 -10.29 -9.34
CA ALA A 475 -17.04 -9.87 -7.93
C ALA A 475 -17.09 -11.05 -6.97
N VAL A 476 -16.69 -10.78 -5.72
CA VAL A 476 -16.82 -11.67 -4.58
C VAL A 476 -17.02 -10.84 -3.30
N VAL A 477 -17.89 -11.29 -2.39
CA VAL A 477 -18.04 -10.64 -1.08
C VAL A 477 -16.97 -11.19 -0.14
N VAL A 478 -16.28 -10.29 0.57
CA VAL A 478 -15.16 -10.66 1.46
C VAL A 478 -15.32 -10.13 2.88
N GLU A 479 -14.68 -10.85 3.79
CA GLU A 479 -14.34 -10.42 5.14
C GLU A 479 -12.82 -10.24 5.23
N PHE A 480 -12.34 -9.04 5.54
CA PHE A 480 -10.93 -8.82 5.84
C PHE A 480 -10.60 -9.44 7.19
N ARG A 481 -9.46 -10.12 7.26
CA ARG A 481 -8.97 -10.76 8.48
C ARG A 481 -7.70 -10.07 8.92
N VAL A 482 -7.48 -10.12 10.23
CA VAL A 482 -6.14 -9.89 10.77
C VAL A 482 -5.26 -11.03 10.33
N GLY A 483 -4.22 -10.73 9.60
CA GLY A 483 -3.21 -11.72 9.24
C GLY A 483 -2.41 -12.12 10.48
N HIS A 484 -2.55 -13.38 10.94
CA HIS A 484 -1.52 -13.97 11.77
C HIS A 484 -0.35 -14.42 10.87
N PRO A 485 0.89 -14.19 11.29
CA PRO A 485 2.08 -14.64 10.54
C PRO A 485 2.10 -16.14 10.20
N GLY A 486 1.32 -16.96 10.94
CA GLY A 486 1.17 -18.39 10.70
C GLY A 486 0.31 -18.76 9.50
N ASP A 487 -0.60 -17.90 9.07
CA ASP A 487 -1.59 -18.22 8.01
C ASP A 487 -0.93 -18.37 6.62
N VAL A 488 0.20 -17.68 6.39
CA VAL A 488 0.96 -17.75 5.13
C VAL A 488 1.78 -19.06 5.04
N ALA A 489 2.28 -19.55 6.18
CA ALA A 489 3.11 -20.75 6.22
C ALA A 489 2.33 -22.06 5.95
N GLU A 490 1.03 -22.12 6.22
CA GLU A 490 0.20 -23.29 5.92
C GLU A 490 -0.25 -23.33 4.45
N LYS A 491 -0.50 -22.19 3.80
CA LYS A 491 -0.95 -22.13 2.40
C LYS A 491 0.10 -22.58 1.40
N SER A 492 1.41 -22.45 1.71
CA SER A 492 2.49 -22.94 0.83
C SER A 492 2.64 -24.45 0.80
N ARG A 493 1.92 -25.21 1.64
CA ARG A 493 1.94 -26.68 1.67
C ARG A 493 0.90 -27.36 0.77
N GLY A 494 -0.05 -26.61 0.21
CA GLY A 494 -1.17 -27.14 -0.59
C GLY A 494 -0.94 -27.21 -2.10
N GLY A 495 0.04 -26.48 -2.67
CA GLY A 495 0.36 -26.48 -4.11
C GLY A 495 1.37 -27.55 -4.49
N GLY A 496 1.01 -28.83 -4.41
CA GLY A 496 1.87 -29.93 -4.80
C GLY A 496 1.94 -30.10 -6.30
N PHE A 497 3.00 -29.64 -6.95
CA PHE A 497 3.43 -30.20 -8.22
C PHE A 497 3.89 -31.66 -7.97
N ALA A 498 3.17 -32.61 -8.53
CA ALA A 498 3.57 -34.02 -8.55
C ALA A 498 4.79 -34.21 -9.45
N GLY A 499 5.97 -34.10 -8.87
CA GLY A 499 7.24 -34.44 -9.47
C GLY A 499 8.04 -35.29 -8.48
N ASN A 500 8.12 -36.59 -8.74
CA ASN A 500 8.92 -37.56 -7.98
C ASN A 500 10.37 -37.09 -7.83
N SER A 501 10.77 -36.73 -6.62
CA SER A 501 12.15 -36.95 -6.19
C SER A 501 12.23 -36.86 -4.66
N LYS A 502 12.48 -38.02 -4.04
CA LYS A 502 12.79 -38.13 -2.62
C LYS A 502 14.13 -37.46 -2.35
N MET A 503 14.14 -36.28 -1.75
CA MET A 503 15.30 -35.78 -1.04
C MET A 503 14.84 -35.14 0.28
N ARG A 504 14.94 -35.92 1.37
CA ARG A 504 14.83 -35.43 2.73
C ARG A 504 16.06 -34.56 3.01
N LEU A 505 15.95 -33.26 2.94
CA LEU A 505 16.92 -32.36 3.57
C LEU A 505 16.46 -32.11 5.00
N LEU A 506 17.20 -32.63 5.95
CA LEU A 506 17.12 -32.29 7.36
C LEU A 506 17.74 -30.88 7.49
N PHE A 507 16.93 -29.84 7.67
CA PHE A 507 17.42 -28.55 8.12
C PHE A 507 17.69 -28.63 9.63
N LEU A 508 18.96 -28.78 10.00
CA LEU A 508 19.43 -28.45 11.32
C LEU A 508 19.64 -26.94 11.37
N LEU A 509 18.61 -26.22 11.84
CA LEU A 509 18.72 -24.83 12.25
C LEU A 509 19.19 -24.80 13.72
N PRO A 510 20.27 -24.09 14.07
CA PRO A 510 20.60 -23.87 15.46
C PRO A 510 19.69 -22.77 16.03
N HIS A 511 18.91 -23.16 17.02
CA HIS A 511 18.18 -22.31 17.97
C HIS A 511 17.13 -21.33 17.43
N PHE A 512 16.01 -21.86 16.96
CA PHE A 512 14.71 -21.23 17.17
C PHE A 512 13.94 -22.02 18.24
N PRO A 513 13.44 -21.40 19.31
CA PRO A 513 12.50 -22.05 20.19
C PRO A 513 11.12 -22.01 19.52
N VAL A 514 10.83 -23.01 18.72
CA VAL A 514 9.50 -23.21 18.16
C VAL A 514 8.83 -24.36 18.87
N SER A 515 7.95 -24.01 19.80
CA SER A 515 6.88 -24.90 20.23
C SER A 515 5.56 -24.29 19.78
N TRP A 516 5.16 -24.56 18.57
CA TRP A 516 3.80 -24.29 18.09
C TRP A 516 2.91 -25.42 18.60
N ARG A 517 2.10 -25.14 19.61
CA ARG A 517 0.92 -25.93 19.96
C ARG A 517 -0.31 -25.12 19.54
N ALA A 518 -1.09 -25.70 18.64
CA ALA A 518 -2.44 -25.25 18.36
C ALA A 518 -3.30 -25.35 19.63
N GLY A 519 -4.06 -24.30 19.88
CA GLY A 519 -5.18 -24.27 20.82
C GLY A 519 -4.90 -23.51 22.08
N VAL A 520 -5.41 -22.28 22.14
CA VAL A 520 -6.12 -21.71 23.30
C VAL A 520 -6.98 -20.54 22.76
N ASP A 521 -8.29 -20.59 23.06
CA ASP A 521 -9.21 -19.48 22.93
C ASP A 521 -8.79 -18.34 23.88
N GLY A 522 -7.96 -17.43 23.40
CA GLY A 522 -7.63 -16.17 24.04
C GLY A 522 -8.12 -15.03 23.16
N ALA A 523 -8.71 -14.00 23.75
CA ALA A 523 -9.23 -12.84 23.05
C ALA A 523 -8.19 -12.30 22.06
N ALA A 524 -8.54 -12.35 20.77
CA ALA A 524 -7.68 -11.86 19.70
C ALA A 524 -7.33 -10.39 19.95
N PRO A 525 -6.04 -9.99 19.77
CA PRO A 525 -5.67 -8.59 19.79
C PRO A 525 -6.46 -7.84 18.74
N SER A 526 -6.74 -6.57 18.99
CA SER A 526 -7.59 -5.71 18.18
C SER A 526 -7.08 -5.65 16.74
N SER A 527 -7.86 -6.22 15.85
CA SER A 527 -7.59 -6.34 14.44
C SER A 527 -7.68 -5.00 13.70
N GLN A 528 -6.64 -4.65 12.95
CA GLN A 528 -6.74 -3.58 11.96
C GLN A 528 -7.06 -4.22 10.61
N ASP A 529 -8.28 -4.01 10.13
CA ASP A 529 -8.77 -4.42 8.82
C ASP A 529 -8.53 -3.27 7.83
N LEU A 530 -8.30 -3.54 6.57
CA LEU A 530 -8.29 -2.53 5.51
C LEU A 530 -9.51 -1.58 5.59
N TRP A 531 -10.62 -2.06 6.11
CA TRP A 531 -11.82 -1.30 6.39
C TRP A 531 -11.63 -0.20 7.46
N ARG A 532 -10.72 -0.34 8.42
CA ARG A 532 -10.48 0.66 9.49
C ARG A 532 -9.87 1.95 8.99
N ILE A 533 -9.15 1.93 7.89
CA ILE A 533 -8.60 3.14 7.25
C ILE A 533 -9.72 4.13 6.94
N ARG A 534 -10.95 3.63 6.73
CA ARG A 534 -12.13 4.43 6.44
C ARG A 534 -13.08 4.64 7.60
N SER A 535 -12.85 4.01 8.74
CA SER A 535 -13.77 4.15 9.86
C SER A 535 -13.48 5.41 10.65
N PRO A 536 -14.52 6.06 11.18
CA PRO A 536 -14.36 7.20 12.08
C PRO A 536 -13.49 6.83 13.28
N CYS A 537 -12.62 7.75 13.68
CA CYS A 537 -11.79 7.61 14.87
C CYS A 537 -12.53 8.07 16.13
N GLY A 538 -13.38 9.09 16.00
CA GLY A 538 -14.24 9.65 17.03
C GLY A 538 -13.51 10.10 18.28
N ASP A 539 -13.08 9.12 19.07
CA ASP A 539 -12.26 9.28 20.27
C ASP A 539 -10.91 8.58 20.05
N CYS A 540 -9.81 9.29 20.28
CA CYS A 540 -8.46 8.75 20.24
C CYS A 540 -7.80 8.95 21.59
N GLU A 541 -7.55 7.87 22.32
CA GLU A 541 -6.95 7.86 23.66
C GLU A 541 -7.65 8.82 24.68
N GLY A 542 -8.95 9.00 24.56
CA GLY A 542 -9.76 9.87 25.40
C GLY A 542 -9.87 11.31 24.92
N PHE A 543 -9.36 11.63 23.73
CA PHE A 543 -9.50 12.94 23.07
C PHE A 543 -10.52 12.86 21.94
N ASP A 544 -11.42 13.85 21.88
CA ASP A 544 -12.41 13.99 20.81
C ASP A 544 -11.75 14.50 19.53
N VAL A 545 -11.69 13.66 18.50
CA VAL A 545 -11.10 13.94 17.19
C VAL A 545 -12.12 13.86 16.04
N HIS A 546 -13.43 13.91 16.32
CA HIS A 546 -14.50 13.81 15.31
C HIS A 546 -14.37 14.83 14.17
N ILE A 547 -13.71 15.95 14.38
CA ILE A 547 -13.43 16.94 13.33
C ILE A 547 -12.58 16.30 12.22
N MET A 548 -11.65 15.39 12.58
CA MET A 548 -10.86 14.68 11.61
C MET A 548 -11.69 13.67 10.80
N ASP A 549 -12.65 13.01 11.45
CA ASP A 549 -13.59 12.12 10.77
C ASP A 549 -14.38 12.83 9.68
N ASP A 550 -14.87 14.05 10.00
CA ASP A 550 -15.60 14.88 9.04
C ASP A 550 -14.69 15.29 7.86
N MET A 551 -13.42 15.63 8.12
CA MET A 551 -12.45 15.99 7.10
C MET A 551 -12.12 14.81 6.19
N ILE A 552 -11.86 13.63 6.76
CA ILE A 552 -11.58 12.40 6.00
C ILE A 552 -12.78 12.05 5.13
N LYS A 553 -14.00 12.06 5.71
CA LYS A 553 -15.22 11.77 4.97
C LYS A 553 -15.41 12.73 3.79
N HIS A 554 -15.20 14.04 4.03
CA HIS A 554 -15.31 15.04 2.98
C HIS A 554 -14.24 14.84 1.90
N ALA A 555 -12.99 14.55 2.29
CA ALA A 555 -11.89 14.30 1.37
C ALA A 555 -12.12 13.03 0.52
N LEU A 556 -12.75 12.01 1.07
CA LEU A 556 -13.09 10.78 0.33
C LEU A 556 -14.06 11.03 -0.82
N ASP A 557 -14.92 12.06 -0.72
CA ASP A 557 -15.83 12.46 -1.79
C ASP A 557 -15.08 13.04 -3.02
N PHE A 558 -13.80 13.41 -2.87
CA PHE A 558 -12.93 13.92 -3.94
C PHE A 558 -12.00 12.86 -4.53
N ARG A 559 -12.09 11.59 -4.12
CA ARG A 559 -11.30 10.53 -4.73
C ARG A 559 -11.71 10.30 -6.19
N GLU A 560 -10.75 9.83 -6.99
CA GLU A 560 -10.96 9.52 -8.42
C GLU A 560 -12.05 8.47 -8.66
N SER A 561 -12.28 7.58 -7.69
CA SER A 561 -13.42 6.66 -7.70
C SER A 561 -14.20 6.83 -6.40
N ARG A 562 -15.44 7.29 -6.51
CA ARG A 562 -16.35 7.44 -5.36
C ARG A 562 -16.86 6.12 -4.80
N GLU A 563 -16.78 5.05 -5.58
CA GLU A 563 -17.52 3.82 -5.32
C GLU A 563 -16.63 2.62 -5.03
N ALA A 564 -15.40 2.57 -5.56
CA ALA A 564 -14.45 1.50 -5.30
C ALA A 564 -13.01 2.02 -5.22
N GLU A 565 -12.18 1.34 -4.45
CA GLU A 565 -10.77 1.70 -4.23
C GLU A 565 -9.82 0.63 -4.74
N PRO A 566 -8.71 1.02 -5.38
CA PRO A 566 -7.72 0.06 -5.87
C PRO A 566 -6.77 -0.39 -4.75
N HIS A 567 -6.84 -1.67 -4.36
CA HIS A 567 -5.97 -2.27 -3.36
C HIS A 567 -5.26 -3.53 -3.87
N PRO A 568 -3.97 -3.73 -3.53
CA PRO A 568 -3.23 -4.95 -3.85
C PRO A 568 -3.59 -6.06 -2.86
N LEU A 569 -4.69 -6.78 -3.07
CA LEU A 569 -5.28 -7.69 -2.08
C LEU A 569 -4.41 -8.91 -1.74
N TRP A 570 -3.32 -9.16 -2.46
CA TRP A 570 -2.33 -10.15 -2.04
C TRP A 570 -1.61 -9.74 -0.74
N GLU A 571 -1.61 -8.42 -0.42
CA GLU A 571 -1.06 -7.88 0.84
C GLU A 571 -2.09 -7.84 1.97
N TYR A 572 -3.40 -7.88 1.66
CA TYR A 572 -4.48 -7.72 2.64
C TYR A 572 -5.24 -9.02 2.84
N PRO A 573 -4.96 -9.80 3.91
CA PRO A 573 -5.63 -11.07 4.16
C PRO A 573 -7.15 -10.93 4.22
N CYS A 574 -7.82 -11.67 3.37
CA CYS A 574 -9.27 -11.71 3.36
C CYS A 574 -9.78 -13.12 3.04
N ARG A 575 -11.03 -13.40 3.39
CA ARG A 575 -11.73 -14.61 2.97
C ARG A 575 -13.00 -14.29 2.22
N SER A 576 -13.33 -15.10 1.24
CA SER A 576 -14.59 -15.00 0.52
C SER A 576 -15.75 -15.49 1.39
N LEU A 577 -16.84 -14.74 1.38
CA LEU A 577 -18.10 -15.12 1.98
C LEU A 577 -19.11 -15.66 0.96
N SER A 578 -18.97 -15.26 -0.30
CA SER A 578 -19.76 -15.76 -1.43
C SER A 578 -18.88 -16.59 -2.37
N GLU A 579 -19.52 -17.29 -3.33
CA GLU A 579 -18.81 -17.70 -4.54
C GLU A 579 -18.55 -16.47 -5.43
N PRO A 580 -17.49 -16.46 -6.25
CA PRO A 580 -17.29 -15.46 -7.29
C PRO A 580 -18.41 -15.50 -8.30
N TRP A 581 -18.85 -14.33 -8.80
CA TRP A 581 -19.85 -14.26 -9.87
C TRP A 581 -19.48 -13.21 -10.90
N GLN A 582 -19.90 -13.46 -12.13
CA GLN A 582 -19.74 -12.52 -13.23
C GLN A 582 -20.88 -11.49 -13.20
N ILE A 583 -20.55 -10.20 -13.40
CA ILE A 583 -21.49 -9.09 -13.40
C ILE A 583 -21.75 -8.63 -14.83
N LEU A 584 -20.70 -8.20 -15.56
CA LEU A 584 -20.78 -7.65 -16.91
C LEU A 584 -19.86 -8.40 -17.86
N THR A 585 -20.20 -8.34 -19.16
CA THR A 585 -19.34 -8.83 -20.24
C THR A 585 -19.14 -7.74 -21.28
N PHE A 586 -17.93 -7.61 -21.80
CA PHE A 586 -17.50 -6.62 -22.77
C PHE A 586 -16.98 -7.37 -24.01
N ASP A 587 -17.73 -7.29 -25.13
CA ASP A 587 -17.38 -7.97 -26.38
C ASP A 587 -16.44 -7.07 -27.23
N PHE A 588 -15.16 -7.38 -27.23
CA PHE A 588 -14.16 -6.63 -27.99
C PHE A 588 -14.19 -6.91 -29.51
N GLN A 589 -14.96 -7.90 -29.95
CA GLN A 589 -15.18 -8.11 -31.38
C GLN A 589 -16.07 -6.98 -31.98
N GLN A 590 -16.85 -6.31 -31.13
CA GLN A 590 -17.72 -5.20 -31.49
C GLN A 590 -17.14 -3.86 -30.99
N PRO A 591 -17.47 -2.74 -31.64
CA PRO A 591 -17.19 -1.42 -31.07
C PRO A 591 -17.85 -1.21 -29.71
N VAL A 592 -17.38 -0.22 -28.94
CA VAL A 592 -18.04 0.23 -27.73
C VAL A 592 -19.49 0.60 -28.03
N PRO A 593 -20.47 0.08 -27.27
CA PRO A 593 -21.89 0.36 -27.54
C PRO A 593 -22.24 1.82 -27.23
N LEU A 594 -23.35 2.31 -27.83
CA LEU A 594 -23.85 3.66 -27.52
C LEU A 594 -24.77 3.68 -26.28
N GLN A 595 -25.18 2.52 -25.79
CA GLN A 595 -26.09 2.40 -24.66
C GLN A 595 -25.34 1.80 -23.48
N PRO A 596 -25.65 2.21 -22.24
CA PRO A 596 -25.08 1.61 -21.02
C PRO A 596 -25.28 0.09 -20.98
N LEU A 597 -24.33 -0.59 -20.36
CA LEU A 597 -24.44 -2.02 -20.02
C LEU A 597 -24.81 -2.12 -18.54
N CYS A 598 -25.96 -2.72 -18.25
CA CYS A 598 -26.49 -2.81 -16.90
C CYS A 598 -26.61 -4.27 -16.44
N ALA A 599 -26.35 -4.52 -15.16
CA ALA A 599 -26.60 -5.79 -14.49
C ALA A 599 -27.12 -5.55 -13.09
N GLU A 600 -28.13 -6.30 -12.69
CA GLU A 600 -28.68 -6.29 -11.34
C GLU A 600 -28.98 -7.71 -10.86
N GLY A 601 -28.92 -7.93 -9.56
CA GLY A 601 -29.20 -9.25 -9.01
C GLY A 601 -28.95 -9.36 -7.52
N THR A 602 -28.96 -10.61 -7.06
CA THR A 602 -28.68 -10.96 -5.65
C THR A 602 -27.73 -12.14 -5.59
N VAL A 603 -26.84 -12.13 -4.58
CA VAL A 603 -25.86 -13.18 -4.31
C VAL A 603 -26.02 -13.68 -2.89
N GLU A 604 -26.05 -15.01 -2.72
CA GLU A 604 -26.09 -15.64 -1.42
C GLU A 604 -24.68 -15.75 -0.81
N LEU A 605 -24.57 -15.43 0.47
CA LEU A 605 -23.37 -15.66 1.26
C LEU A 605 -23.34 -17.11 1.76
N ARG A 606 -22.35 -17.87 1.32
CA ARG A 606 -22.21 -19.29 1.64
C ARG A 606 -21.48 -19.54 2.96
N ARG A 607 -20.68 -18.56 3.41
CA ARG A 607 -19.90 -18.65 4.62
C ARG A 607 -20.37 -17.61 5.64
N PRO A 608 -20.43 -17.95 6.92
CA PRO A 608 -20.72 -16.97 7.98
C PRO A 608 -19.54 -16.00 8.11
N GLY A 609 -19.81 -14.73 8.35
CA GLY A 609 -18.80 -13.70 8.53
C GLY A 609 -19.38 -12.29 8.45
N ARG A 610 -18.52 -11.30 8.57
CA ARG A 610 -18.86 -9.89 8.40
C ARG A 610 -18.62 -9.47 6.97
N SER A 611 -19.65 -9.01 6.29
CA SER A 611 -19.51 -8.48 4.93
C SER A 611 -18.86 -7.11 4.96
N HIS A 612 -17.54 -7.05 4.76
CA HIS A 612 -16.78 -5.81 4.78
C HIS A 612 -16.82 -5.11 3.43
N ALA A 613 -16.68 -5.86 2.34
CA ALA A 613 -16.60 -5.31 0.99
C ALA A 613 -17.06 -6.30 -0.07
N ALA A 614 -17.41 -5.76 -1.25
CA ALA A 614 -17.38 -6.47 -2.51
C ALA A 614 -16.06 -6.17 -3.22
N VAL A 615 -15.33 -7.19 -3.62
CA VAL A 615 -14.07 -7.07 -4.36
C VAL A 615 -14.36 -7.39 -5.81
N LEU A 616 -13.92 -6.49 -6.73
CA LEU A 616 -14.15 -6.63 -8.15
C LEU A 616 -12.82 -6.72 -8.91
N TRP A 617 -12.83 -7.48 -10.01
CA TRP A 617 -11.71 -7.63 -10.93
C TRP A 617 -12.17 -7.92 -12.34
N MET A 618 -11.22 -7.85 -13.28
CA MET A 618 -11.46 -8.19 -14.69
C MET A 618 -10.85 -9.55 -15.05
N GLU A 619 -11.54 -10.29 -15.90
CA GLU A 619 -10.99 -11.42 -16.63
C GLU A 619 -11.00 -11.13 -18.13
N TYR A 620 -9.86 -11.33 -18.79
CA TYR A 620 -9.67 -11.10 -20.23
C TYR A 620 -9.65 -12.42 -20.97
N HIS A 621 -10.63 -12.64 -21.83
CA HIS A 621 -10.76 -13.86 -22.63
C HIS A 621 -9.94 -13.72 -23.92
N LEU A 622 -8.78 -14.34 -23.96
CA LEU A 622 -7.88 -14.35 -25.12
C LEU A 622 -8.48 -15.24 -26.24
N THR A 623 -8.99 -16.41 -25.85
CA THR A 623 -9.83 -17.31 -26.66
C THR A 623 -10.94 -17.84 -25.78
N PRO A 624 -11.93 -18.59 -26.33
CA PRO A 624 -12.98 -19.21 -25.51
C PRO A 624 -12.46 -20.13 -24.39
N GLU A 625 -11.29 -20.74 -24.60
CA GLU A 625 -10.66 -21.67 -23.64
C GLU A 625 -9.52 -21.07 -22.83
N CYS A 626 -9.14 -19.82 -23.09
CA CYS A 626 -7.97 -19.21 -22.45
C CYS A 626 -8.32 -17.80 -21.94
N ALA A 627 -8.25 -17.63 -20.64
CA ALA A 627 -8.50 -16.33 -19.98
C ALA A 627 -7.34 -15.95 -19.03
N LEU A 628 -7.22 -14.66 -18.77
CA LEU A 628 -6.33 -14.05 -17.80
C LEU A 628 -7.14 -13.34 -16.74
N SER A 629 -6.88 -13.62 -15.45
CA SER A 629 -7.54 -12.96 -14.33
C SER A 629 -6.63 -11.88 -13.72
N THR A 630 -7.18 -10.69 -13.49
CA THR A 630 -6.53 -9.65 -12.68
C THR A 630 -6.88 -9.74 -11.19
N GLY A 631 -7.68 -10.73 -10.80
CA GLY A 631 -8.15 -10.95 -9.44
C GLY A 631 -7.76 -12.31 -8.89
N LEU A 632 -8.75 -13.17 -8.66
CA LEU A 632 -8.51 -14.53 -8.17
C LEU A 632 -7.79 -15.37 -9.23
N LEU A 633 -6.68 -15.97 -8.84
CA LEU A 633 -5.91 -16.91 -9.69
C LEU A 633 -6.47 -18.32 -9.64
N GLU A 634 -7.07 -18.69 -8.51
CA GLU A 634 -7.68 -19.99 -8.25
C GLU A 634 -9.01 -19.80 -7.52
N PRO A 635 -9.95 -20.74 -7.61
CA PRO A 635 -11.14 -20.73 -6.77
C PRO A 635 -10.77 -20.64 -5.28
N ALA A 636 -11.58 -19.92 -4.50
CA ALA A 636 -11.35 -19.84 -3.07
C ALA A 636 -11.37 -21.23 -2.43
N ASP A 637 -10.49 -21.46 -1.45
CA ASP A 637 -10.44 -22.73 -0.72
C ASP A 637 -11.76 -22.98 0.07
N PRO A 638 -11.96 -24.17 0.64
CA PRO A 638 -13.19 -24.50 1.39
C PRO A 638 -13.47 -23.56 2.57
N GLU A 639 -12.44 -22.98 3.17
CA GLU A 639 -12.55 -22.01 4.24
C GLU A 639 -12.74 -20.58 3.76
N GLY A 640 -12.64 -20.35 2.46
CA GLY A 640 -12.80 -19.06 1.79
C GLY A 640 -11.48 -18.30 1.56
N GLY A 641 -10.33 -18.91 1.78
CA GLY A 641 -9.04 -18.28 1.50
C GLY A 641 -8.89 -17.96 0.01
N CYS A 642 -8.42 -16.75 -0.28
CA CYS A 642 -8.32 -16.21 -1.63
C CYS A 642 -6.84 -16.14 -2.07
N CYS A 643 -6.56 -16.58 -3.31
CA CYS A 643 -5.26 -16.41 -3.95
C CYS A 643 -5.38 -15.27 -4.98
N TRP A 644 -4.91 -14.08 -4.63
CA TRP A 644 -5.01 -12.89 -5.47
C TRP A 644 -3.81 -12.74 -6.42
N ASN A 645 -4.08 -12.19 -7.61
CA ASN A 645 -3.01 -11.82 -8.54
C ASN A 645 -2.08 -10.78 -7.88
N PRO A 646 -0.77 -11.07 -7.73
CA PRO A 646 0.18 -10.19 -7.04
C PRO A 646 0.65 -9.00 -7.89
N HIS A 647 0.29 -8.96 -9.16
CA HIS A 647 0.72 -7.93 -10.10
C HIS A 647 -0.39 -6.91 -10.42
N CYS A 648 -1.61 -7.13 -9.92
CA CYS A 648 -2.75 -6.28 -10.18
C CYS A 648 -3.38 -5.81 -8.88
N LYS A 649 -3.91 -4.59 -8.90
CA LYS A 649 -4.81 -4.11 -7.84
C LYS A 649 -6.23 -4.55 -8.18
N GLN A 650 -6.99 -4.92 -7.16
CA GLN A 650 -8.41 -5.21 -7.25
C GLN A 650 -9.20 -3.99 -6.78
N ALA A 651 -10.42 -3.83 -7.26
CA ALA A 651 -11.31 -2.78 -6.82
C ALA A 651 -12.11 -3.23 -5.59
N VAL A 652 -12.08 -2.47 -4.52
CA VAL A 652 -12.75 -2.78 -3.26
C VAL A 652 -13.88 -1.79 -3.04
N TYR A 653 -15.12 -2.29 -3.07
CA TYR A 653 -16.31 -1.54 -2.70
C TYR A 653 -16.66 -1.84 -1.25
N PHE A 654 -16.44 -0.90 -0.35
CA PHE A 654 -16.74 -1.07 1.06
C PHE A 654 -18.23 -0.91 1.35
N PHE A 655 -18.83 -1.83 2.12
CA PHE A 655 -20.22 -1.71 2.55
C PHE A 655 -20.40 -0.59 3.58
N SER A 656 -21.49 0.15 3.45
CA SER A 656 -21.90 1.21 4.40
C SER A 656 -23.34 0.96 4.86
N PRO A 657 -23.67 1.10 6.17
CA PRO A 657 -22.73 1.32 7.26
C PRO A 657 -21.88 0.08 7.52
N ALA A 658 -20.71 0.34 8.12
CA ALA A 658 -19.83 -0.70 8.57
C ALA A 658 -20.52 -1.73 9.46
N PRO A 659 -20.20 -3.03 9.32
CA PRO A 659 -20.72 -4.04 10.22
C PRO A 659 -20.23 -3.77 11.65
N ASP A 660 -21.17 -3.67 12.60
CA ASP A 660 -20.85 -3.53 14.03
C ASP A 660 -19.94 -4.70 14.46
N PRO A 661 -18.72 -4.44 14.97
CA PRO A 661 -17.82 -5.49 15.45
C PRO A 661 -18.41 -6.30 16.62
N ARG A 662 -19.47 -5.81 17.27
CA ARG A 662 -20.17 -6.46 18.36
C ARG A 662 -21.41 -7.24 17.90
N ALA A 663 -21.83 -7.07 16.63
CA ALA A 663 -22.98 -7.80 16.11
C ALA A 663 -22.68 -9.30 16.07
N PRO A 664 -23.64 -10.15 16.47
CA PRO A 664 -23.48 -11.60 16.37
C PRO A 664 -23.24 -12.02 14.92
N LEU A 665 -22.43 -13.06 14.69
CA LEU A 665 -22.03 -13.60 13.37
C LEU A 665 -23.20 -14.13 12.51
N GLY A 666 -24.42 -13.70 12.75
CA GLY A 666 -25.64 -14.04 12.03
C GLY A 666 -26.08 -12.95 11.03
N GLY A 667 -25.15 -12.25 10.37
CA GLY A 667 -25.40 -11.17 9.41
C GLY A 667 -26.23 -11.55 8.18
N PRO A 668 -26.50 -10.59 7.29
CA PRO A 668 -27.29 -10.81 6.09
C PRO A 668 -26.68 -11.94 5.25
N ARG A 669 -27.53 -12.83 4.75
CA ARG A 669 -27.10 -13.96 3.93
C ARG A 669 -27.19 -13.67 2.42
N THR A 670 -27.57 -12.46 2.05
CA THR A 670 -27.78 -12.05 0.68
C THR A 670 -27.29 -10.62 0.47
N VAL A 671 -26.60 -10.39 -0.63
CA VAL A 671 -26.18 -9.07 -1.09
C VAL A 671 -26.88 -8.81 -2.40
N SER A 672 -27.58 -7.66 -2.54
CA SER A 672 -28.08 -7.18 -3.82
C SER A 672 -27.03 -6.29 -4.47
N TYR A 673 -27.01 -6.30 -5.81
CA TYR A 673 -26.13 -5.43 -6.59
C TYR A 673 -26.87 -4.83 -7.78
N ALA A 674 -26.47 -3.61 -8.14
CA ALA A 674 -26.79 -2.94 -9.39
C ALA A 674 -25.48 -2.32 -9.91
N VAL A 675 -25.13 -2.62 -11.16
CA VAL A 675 -23.89 -2.17 -11.79
C VAL A 675 -24.20 -1.69 -13.20
N GLU A 676 -23.68 -0.52 -13.56
CA GLU A 676 -23.90 0.11 -14.85
C GLU A 676 -22.57 0.65 -15.41
N PHE A 677 -22.20 0.19 -16.61
CA PHE A 677 -21.08 0.73 -17.37
C PHE A 677 -21.58 1.84 -18.29
N HIS A 678 -20.97 3.01 -18.22
CA HIS A 678 -21.26 4.18 -19.02
C HIS A 678 -20.30 4.30 -20.21
N PRO A 679 -20.72 4.00 -21.45
CA PRO A 679 -19.82 3.99 -22.61
C PRO A 679 -19.17 5.34 -22.92
N ASP A 680 -19.85 6.44 -22.64
CA ASP A 680 -19.33 7.80 -22.95
C ASP A 680 -18.14 8.19 -22.07
N THR A 681 -18.15 7.80 -20.81
CA THR A 681 -17.12 8.12 -19.83
C THR A 681 -16.20 6.95 -19.51
N GLY A 682 -16.62 5.71 -19.80
CA GLY A 682 -15.90 4.49 -19.43
C GLY A 682 -15.99 4.14 -17.95
N ASP A 683 -16.82 4.84 -17.18
CA ASP A 683 -17.01 4.62 -15.77
C ASP A 683 -17.95 3.45 -15.49
N ILE A 684 -17.78 2.82 -14.34
CA ILE A 684 -18.70 1.81 -13.82
C ILE A 684 -19.32 2.33 -12.54
N ALA A 685 -20.60 2.71 -12.61
CA ALA A 685 -21.43 2.99 -11.45
C ALA A 685 -21.85 1.67 -10.79
N MET A 686 -21.79 1.61 -9.46
CA MET A 686 -22.14 0.39 -8.75
C MET A 686 -22.77 0.66 -7.39
N GLU A 687 -23.68 -0.22 -7.02
CA GLU A 687 -24.28 -0.23 -5.70
C GLU A 687 -24.40 -1.66 -5.20
N PHE A 688 -23.86 -1.91 -4.00
CA PHE A 688 -24.01 -3.18 -3.31
C PHE A 688 -24.64 -2.96 -1.94
N ARG A 689 -25.66 -3.75 -1.60
CA ARG A 689 -26.40 -3.63 -0.33
C ARG A 689 -26.54 -4.99 0.34
N CYS A 690 -26.15 -5.07 1.62
CA CYS A 690 -26.46 -6.22 2.45
C CYS A 690 -27.94 -6.23 2.81
N LEU A 691 -28.68 -7.28 2.39
CA LEU A 691 -30.10 -7.42 2.68
C LEU A 691 -30.26 -8.06 4.07
N ALA A 692 -30.92 -7.34 5.01
CA ALA A 692 -31.28 -7.90 6.30
C ALA A 692 -32.24 -9.06 6.09
N SER A 693 -32.06 -10.18 6.84
CA SER A 693 -33.01 -11.29 6.79
C SER A 693 -34.40 -10.80 7.23
N VAL A 694 -35.44 -11.22 6.52
CA VAL A 694 -36.85 -10.85 6.77
C VAL A 694 -37.27 -11.07 8.23
N LEU A 695 -36.62 -11.99 8.93
CA LEU A 695 -36.83 -12.22 10.38
C LEU A 695 -36.45 -11.03 11.27
N HIS A 696 -35.43 -10.24 10.92
CA HIS A 696 -35.05 -9.04 11.70
C HIS A 696 -35.98 -7.86 11.46
N GLN A 697 -36.57 -7.74 10.27
CA GLN A 697 -37.58 -6.71 10.02
C GLN A 697 -38.88 -6.99 10.78
N LEU A 698 -39.24 -8.26 11.00
CA LEU A 698 -40.41 -8.63 11.78
C LEU A 698 -40.16 -8.40 13.29
N VAL A 699 -38.97 -8.60 13.80
CA VAL A 699 -38.62 -8.32 15.22
C VAL A 699 -38.58 -6.81 15.45
N ALA A 700 -37.93 -6.02 14.55
CA ALA A 700 -37.93 -4.55 14.67
C ALA A 700 -39.32 -3.93 14.55
N CYS A 701 -40.22 -4.50 13.72
CA CYS A 701 -41.62 -4.10 13.66
C CYS A 701 -42.44 -4.55 14.87
N GLN A 702 -42.06 -5.61 15.58
CA GLN A 702 -42.70 -6.04 16.83
C GLN A 702 -42.26 -5.16 18.01
N ASP A 703 -40.98 -4.77 18.09
CA ASP A 703 -40.47 -3.87 19.14
C ASP A 703 -41.04 -2.45 18.97
N LEU A 704 -41.21 -1.94 17.75
CA LEU A 704 -41.92 -0.68 17.49
C LEU A 704 -43.41 -0.72 17.84
N ARG A 705 -44.07 -1.91 17.81
CA ARG A 705 -45.45 -2.08 18.22
C ARG A 705 -45.63 -2.29 19.74
N LEU A 706 -44.58 -2.70 20.43
CA LEU A 706 -44.57 -2.81 21.90
C LEU A 706 -44.39 -1.43 22.57
N ASP A 707 -43.53 -0.57 22.01
CA ASP A 707 -43.31 0.78 22.53
C ASP A 707 -44.54 1.71 22.33
N THR A 708 -45.29 1.55 21.24
CA THR A 708 -46.55 2.29 21.03
C THR A 708 -47.69 1.85 21.93
N ARG A 709 -47.63 0.66 22.55
CA ARG A 709 -48.64 0.19 23.53
C ARG A 709 -48.36 0.66 24.96
N GLN A 710 -47.13 0.98 25.31
CA GLN A 710 -46.78 1.56 26.59
C GLN A 710 -47.11 3.06 26.68
N LEU A 711 -47.16 3.78 25.59
CA LEU A 711 -47.52 5.21 25.54
C LEU A 711 -49.04 5.46 25.54
N SER A 712 -49.88 4.42 25.35
CA SER A 712 -51.36 4.56 25.41
C SER A 712 -52.00 4.17 26.75
N GLN A 713 -51.21 3.77 27.75
CA GLN A 713 -51.73 3.42 29.11
C GLN A 713 -51.36 4.43 30.21
N SER A 714 -50.72 5.58 29.85
CA SER A 714 -50.41 6.65 30.81
C SER A 714 -51.29 7.92 30.65
N SER A 715 -52.44 7.83 29.95
CA SER A 715 -53.41 8.93 29.86
C SER A 715 -54.84 8.38 30.04
N SER A 716 -55.13 7.94 31.24
CA SER A 716 -56.48 7.86 31.80
C SER A 716 -56.42 8.03 33.31
#